data_e31d6beb36a10505adf756411e81301a
#
_entry.id   e31d6beb36a10505adf756411e81301a
#
_cell.length_a   1.000
_cell.length_b   1.000
_cell.length_c   1.000
_cell.angle_alpha   90.00
_cell.angle_beta   90.00
_cell.angle_gamma   90.00
#
_symmetry.space_group_name_H-M   'P 1'
#
loop_
_entity.id
_entity.type
_entity.pdbx_description
1 polymer ?
#
loop_
_entity_poly.entity_id
_entity_poly.type
_entity_poly.pdbx_seq_one_letter_code
_entity_poly.pdbx_strand_id
1 'polypeptide(L)'
;MTETIAAEPEEKRWERRQKLAMDAAPISPDKFEILAITAGSANGWEFPAEVLRESLPLWEGVNCFVDHDWTSRSVRDIAGVLRKPVWDELALGIRAELHAFGPSADLLVRIGRQVLEIHDAPAVRVGFSADVLFNGRGKRVDKILKIFSVDLVYNPARGGMFLRAMNSLGLKPVLKGDLLMQTEQIESAPAQEKIENQDNAASDLQTQLSQLRAEREQMSARLLEASLAGSSLPTPMTERIRQQFRDRSFAPAELQAAIREARALLSELDRGRTIQGPARIEGMLEPTERLQAAVDDLFGAPRAKALESASVPRLSGIRELYLTLTGDFELHGGYYPQRAQLAGTSDFSGLVKNALNKLVANTWDELGRAGYDWWKQVTVQEHFSSLHDITGTLIGTVGDLPAVAEGGNYTELAIGDSPETASFTKYGGYIPLTLELIDRDETRKLRSYARELATAGMRKISKLVAAIFTSNSGVGPTMADTGALFNVTAVTTAGGHANLGTSALSANAWDAACRAVYKQPMLIKNSAALRGTGPALAINPKFILIPRALQKTAMELCTGALVRESGYVYENVLKGSAVPVVVPDWSDENDWAAVCDPRVVPAIFVGERFGLAPEIFVAGDELSPSVFSNDEHRLKVRHYLAVWVNDFRPLYKSNVA
;
A
#
# COMPACT_ATOMS: atom_id res chain seq x y z
N MET A 1 -23.15 -23.35 53.35
CA MET A 1 -22.36 -22.14 53.06
C MET A 1 -21.14 -22.57 52.25
N THR A 2 -21.26 -22.55 50.99
CA THR A 2 -20.16 -22.77 50.05
C THR A 2 -20.08 -21.53 49.18
N GLU A 3 -19.12 -20.67 49.51
CA GLU A 3 -18.78 -19.49 48.71
C GLU A 3 -18.25 -19.92 47.34
N THR A 4 -19.01 -19.57 46.34
CA THR A 4 -18.57 -19.67 44.95
C THR A 4 -17.60 -18.51 44.69
N ILE A 5 -16.32 -18.81 44.64
CA ILE A 5 -15.29 -17.87 44.18
C ILE A 5 -15.60 -17.56 42.72
N ALA A 6 -16.08 -16.35 42.47
CA ALA A 6 -16.22 -15.81 41.12
C ALA A 6 -14.84 -15.77 40.48
N ALA A 7 -14.68 -16.47 39.37
CA ALA A 7 -13.48 -16.39 38.53
C ALA A 7 -13.29 -14.94 38.10
N GLU A 8 -12.15 -14.32 38.45
CA GLU A 8 -11.74 -13.04 37.93
C GLU A 8 -11.74 -13.11 36.40
N PRO A 9 -12.18 -12.05 35.70
CA PRO A 9 -12.13 -12.00 34.24
C PRO A 9 -10.67 -12.14 33.82
N GLU A 10 -10.38 -13.11 32.97
CA GLU A 10 -9.08 -13.28 32.35
C GLU A 10 -8.66 -11.90 31.79
N GLU A 11 -7.70 -11.26 32.47
CA GLU A 11 -7.03 -10.09 31.93
C GLU A 11 -6.59 -10.48 30.51
N LYS A 12 -7.23 -9.91 29.50
CA LYS A 12 -6.86 -10.09 28.11
C LYS A 12 -5.38 -9.77 28.02
N ARG A 13 -4.54 -10.78 27.87
CA ARG A 13 -3.11 -10.63 27.61
C ARG A 13 -2.99 -9.86 26.30
N TRP A 14 -2.57 -8.58 26.41
CA TRP A 14 -2.35 -7.72 25.27
C TRP A 14 -1.08 -8.16 24.56
N GLU A 15 -1.22 -9.00 23.55
CA GLU A 15 -0.14 -9.23 22.59
C GLU A 15 -0.10 -8.03 21.65
N ARG A 16 0.93 -7.23 21.79
CA ARG A 16 1.19 -6.11 20.86
C ARG A 16 2.47 -6.35 20.09
N ARG A 17 2.43 -6.11 18.80
CA ARG A 17 3.62 -5.87 18.01
C ARG A 17 4.11 -4.46 18.31
N GLN A 18 5.37 -4.35 18.69
CA GLN A 18 6.02 -3.06 18.88
C GLN A 18 7.28 -3.00 18.05
N LYS A 19 7.46 -1.88 17.37
CA LYS A 19 8.67 -1.58 16.58
C LYS A 19 9.67 -0.86 17.46
N LEU A 20 10.88 -1.38 17.54
CA LEU A 20 12.00 -0.86 18.33
C LEU A 20 13.25 -0.73 17.45
N ALA A 21 13.99 0.34 17.60
CA ALA A 21 15.10 0.69 16.71
C ALA A 21 16.44 0.04 17.08
N MET A 22 17.27 -0.25 16.12
CA MET A 22 18.53 -1.00 16.20
C MET A 22 19.61 -0.50 15.21
N ASP A 23 20.91 -0.65 15.50
CA ASP A 23 22.02 -0.03 14.76
C ASP A 23 23.24 -0.94 14.49
N ALA A 24 24.07 -0.73 13.47
CA ALA A 24 25.09 -1.69 12.99
C ALA A 24 26.43 -1.15 12.42
N ALA A 25 27.54 -1.86 12.55
CA ALA A 25 28.89 -1.55 12.02
C ALA A 25 29.54 -2.68 11.19
N PRO A 26 30.14 -2.47 9.98
CA PRO A 26 30.61 -3.51 9.06
C PRO A 26 31.92 -4.22 9.50
N ILE A 27 31.97 -5.56 9.28
CA ILE A 27 33.13 -6.42 9.62
C ILE A 27 33.87 -6.99 8.39
N SER A 28 33.18 -7.15 7.26
CA SER A 28 33.72 -7.44 5.93
C SER A 28 32.77 -6.80 4.92
N PRO A 29 33.03 -6.79 3.61
CA PRO A 29 32.10 -6.11 2.68
C PRO A 29 30.63 -6.47 2.88
N ASP A 30 30.31 -7.61 3.53
CA ASP A 30 28.97 -8.14 3.64
C ASP A 30 28.48 -8.36 5.08
N LYS A 31 29.20 -7.85 6.10
CA LYS A 31 28.88 -8.07 7.52
C LYS A 31 29.03 -6.81 8.37
N PHE A 32 28.09 -6.65 9.30
CA PHE A 32 28.01 -5.50 10.18
C PHE A 32 27.84 -5.95 11.64
N GLU A 33 28.50 -5.30 12.60
CA GLU A 33 28.17 -5.45 14.02
C GLU A 33 27.14 -4.41 14.41
N ILE A 34 26.05 -4.87 15.04
CA ILE A 34 24.88 -4.04 15.30
C ILE A 34 24.52 -3.95 16.78
N LEU A 35 24.06 -2.81 17.24
CA LEU A 35 23.31 -2.70 18.47
C LEU A 35 21.83 -2.87 18.12
N ALA A 36 21.23 -3.96 18.57
CA ALA A 36 19.92 -4.43 18.18
C ALA A 36 18.77 -3.67 18.83
N ILE A 37 18.84 -3.45 20.11
CA ILE A 37 17.84 -2.80 20.94
C ILE A 37 18.51 -2.43 22.26
N THR A 38 18.06 -1.35 22.89
CA THR A 38 18.51 -0.97 24.24
C THR A 38 17.34 -0.98 25.22
N ALA A 39 17.62 -1.19 26.50
CA ALA A 39 16.63 -1.12 27.57
C ALA A 39 16.06 0.29 27.75
N GLY A 40 14.80 0.41 28.18
CA GLY A 40 14.09 1.63 28.54
C GLY A 40 12.77 1.83 27.78
N SER A 41 12.22 3.06 27.68
CA SER A 41 10.88 3.31 27.15
C SER A 41 10.88 3.61 25.66
N ALA A 42 10.02 2.92 24.88
CA ALA A 42 9.78 3.13 23.46
C ALA A 42 8.28 2.98 23.14
N ASN A 43 7.74 3.90 22.34
CA ASN A 43 6.32 3.89 21.90
C ASN A 43 5.30 3.70 23.06
N GLY A 44 5.62 4.25 24.24
CA GLY A 44 4.76 4.17 25.42
C GLY A 44 4.87 2.89 26.23
N TRP A 45 5.84 2.02 25.93
CA TRP A 45 6.16 0.81 26.69
C TRP A 45 7.58 0.85 27.23
N GLU A 46 7.77 0.32 28.44
CA GLU A 46 9.06 0.16 29.07
C GLU A 46 9.59 -1.26 28.82
N PHE A 47 10.82 -1.37 28.29
CA PHE A 47 11.53 -2.63 28.05
C PHE A 47 12.65 -2.77 29.08
N PRO A 48 12.47 -3.58 30.15
CA PRO A 48 13.51 -3.79 31.15
C PRO A 48 14.72 -4.55 30.59
N ALA A 49 15.90 -4.25 31.09
CA ALA A 49 17.16 -4.91 30.67
C ALA A 49 17.11 -6.44 30.87
N GLU A 50 16.49 -6.90 31.94
CA GLU A 50 16.32 -8.32 32.27
C GLU A 50 15.52 -9.06 31.20
N VAL A 51 14.40 -8.47 30.76
CA VAL A 51 13.51 -9.04 29.72
C VAL A 51 14.23 -9.13 28.37
N LEU A 52 15.02 -8.10 28.03
CA LEU A 52 15.83 -8.12 26.81
C LEU A 52 16.92 -9.19 26.89
N ARG A 53 17.60 -9.31 28.04
CA ARG A 53 18.63 -10.33 28.27
C ARG A 53 18.08 -11.75 28.17
N GLU A 54 16.91 -12.01 28.72
CA GLU A 54 16.22 -13.31 28.62
C GLU A 54 15.79 -13.63 27.17
N SER A 55 15.53 -12.62 26.37
CA SER A 55 15.11 -12.80 24.97
C SER A 55 16.25 -13.11 23.99
N LEU A 56 17.53 -13.07 24.43
CA LEU A 56 18.72 -13.26 23.59
C LEU A 56 18.62 -14.43 22.58
N PRO A 57 18.17 -15.64 22.96
CA PRO A 57 18.09 -16.75 22.01
C PRO A 57 17.13 -16.52 20.84
N LEU A 58 16.16 -15.61 21.00
CA LEU A 58 15.15 -15.32 19.98
C LEU A 58 15.67 -14.43 18.83
N TRP A 59 16.85 -13.81 19.02
CA TRP A 59 17.44 -12.88 18.04
C TRP A 59 18.31 -13.58 16.99
N GLU A 60 18.70 -14.83 17.22
CA GLU A 60 19.48 -15.61 16.26
C GLU A 60 18.65 -15.96 15.02
N GLY A 61 19.16 -15.63 13.83
CA GLY A 61 18.50 -15.93 12.56
C GLY A 61 17.35 -15.00 12.19
N VAL A 62 17.15 -13.89 12.90
CA VAL A 62 16.10 -12.90 12.57
C VAL A 62 16.45 -12.17 11.28
N ASN A 63 15.49 -12.05 10.36
CA ASN A 63 15.68 -11.34 9.10
C ASN A 63 15.65 -9.82 9.30
N CYS A 64 16.51 -9.14 8.52
CA CYS A 64 16.52 -7.70 8.39
C CYS A 64 15.85 -7.27 7.08
N PHE A 65 14.93 -6.31 7.15
CA PHE A 65 14.26 -5.73 5.99
C PHE A 65 14.60 -4.25 5.86
N VAL A 66 14.40 -3.68 4.66
CA VAL A 66 14.39 -2.24 4.44
C VAL A 66 12.98 -1.73 4.64
N ASP A 67 12.83 -0.68 5.45
CA ASP A 67 11.57 -0.08 5.86
C ASP A 67 10.57 -0.97 6.64
N HIS A 68 9.67 -0.27 7.32
CA HIS A 68 8.63 -0.87 8.15
C HIS A 68 7.30 -0.91 7.40
N ASP A 69 7.03 -1.93 6.59
CA ASP A 69 5.67 -2.17 6.13
C ASP A 69 5.03 -3.34 6.88
N TRP A 70 3.93 -3.04 7.61
CA TRP A 70 3.18 -4.04 8.37
C TRP A 70 2.28 -4.91 7.49
N THR A 71 1.93 -4.41 6.33
CA THR A 71 0.88 -4.98 5.48
C THR A 71 1.40 -5.71 4.27
N SER A 72 2.62 -5.39 3.80
CA SER A 72 3.17 -5.90 2.55
C SER A 72 4.66 -6.25 2.62
N ARG A 73 5.07 -7.09 3.58
CA ARG A 73 6.46 -7.61 3.60
C ARG A 73 6.73 -8.43 2.35
N SER A 74 7.67 -7.95 1.54
CA SER A 74 8.10 -8.62 0.33
C SER A 74 9.46 -9.28 0.52
N VAL A 75 9.69 -10.41 -0.14
CA VAL A 75 11.01 -11.04 -0.26
C VAL A 75 12.03 -10.07 -0.89
N ARG A 76 11.58 -9.07 -1.65
CA ARG A 76 12.43 -8.05 -2.27
C ARG A 76 13.09 -7.12 -1.26
N ASP A 77 12.49 -6.95 -0.09
CA ASP A 77 12.93 -6.01 0.94
C ASP A 77 13.90 -6.64 1.95
N ILE A 78 14.20 -7.94 1.81
CA ILE A 78 15.18 -8.63 2.64
C ILE A 78 16.57 -8.05 2.38
N ALA A 79 17.20 -7.53 3.44
CA ALA A 79 18.51 -6.89 3.39
C ALA A 79 19.59 -7.66 4.18
N GLY A 80 19.19 -8.51 5.12
CA GLY A 80 20.16 -9.27 5.92
C GLY A 80 19.55 -10.25 6.92
N VAL A 81 20.43 -10.89 7.69
CA VAL A 81 20.06 -11.81 8.77
C VAL A 81 20.98 -11.60 9.97
N LEU A 82 20.41 -11.60 11.17
CA LEU A 82 21.16 -11.45 12.43
C LEU A 82 21.78 -12.78 12.85
N ARG A 83 23.01 -12.68 13.37
CA ARG A 83 23.77 -13.81 13.91
C ARG A 83 24.49 -13.42 15.20
N LYS A 84 24.75 -14.39 16.05
CA LYS A 84 25.52 -14.27 17.29
C LYS A 84 25.06 -13.09 18.18
N PRO A 85 23.80 -13.06 18.61
CA PRO A 85 23.34 -12.05 19.53
C PRO A 85 24.03 -12.19 20.88
N VAL A 86 24.53 -11.07 21.41
CA VAL A 86 25.19 -10.99 22.73
C VAL A 86 24.65 -9.81 23.52
N TRP A 87 24.61 -9.94 24.83
CA TRP A 87 24.22 -8.83 25.70
C TRP A 87 25.42 -7.86 25.88
N ASP A 88 25.17 -6.58 25.67
CA ASP A 88 26.13 -5.50 25.89
C ASP A 88 25.79 -4.77 27.19
N GLU A 89 26.66 -4.91 28.22
CA GLU A 89 26.44 -4.29 29.54
C GLU A 89 26.61 -2.76 29.52
N LEU A 90 27.41 -2.22 28.59
CA LEU A 90 27.62 -0.77 28.50
C LEU A 90 26.47 -0.07 27.79
N ALA A 91 25.98 -0.67 26.73
CA ALA A 91 24.83 -0.14 25.97
C ALA A 91 23.50 -0.51 26.61
N LEU A 92 23.47 -1.40 27.61
CA LEU A 92 22.26 -2.03 28.18
C LEU A 92 21.33 -2.55 27.08
N GLY A 93 21.90 -3.26 26.11
CA GLY A 93 21.22 -3.67 24.91
C GLY A 93 21.72 -4.96 24.28
N ILE A 94 21.09 -5.37 23.21
CA ILE A 94 21.47 -6.57 22.46
C ILE A 94 22.31 -6.15 21.26
N ARG A 95 23.51 -6.68 21.16
CA ARG A 95 24.43 -6.54 20.04
C ARG A 95 24.44 -7.84 19.22
N ALA A 96 24.50 -7.73 17.89
CA ALA A 96 24.53 -8.88 16.99
C ALA A 96 25.37 -8.61 15.74
N GLU A 97 25.79 -9.67 15.04
CA GLU A 97 26.36 -9.58 13.70
C GLU A 97 25.23 -9.57 12.68
N LEU A 98 25.11 -8.52 11.86
CA LEU A 98 24.20 -8.48 10.72
C LEU A 98 24.94 -8.90 9.45
N HIS A 99 24.55 -10.00 8.87
CA HIS A 99 25.06 -10.48 7.60
C HIS A 99 24.15 -9.99 6.48
N ALA A 100 24.68 -9.20 5.55
CA ALA A 100 23.93 -8.74 4.38
C ALA A 100 23.52 -9.93 3.52
N PHE A 101 22.23 -10.05 3.25
CA PHE A 101 21.63 -11.15 2.50
C PHE A 101 20.32 -10.72 1.87
N GLY A 102 20.04 -11.16 0.66
CA GLY A 102 18.79 -10.90 -0.05
C GLY A 102 18.88 -9.78 -1.09
N PRO A 103 17.78 -9.49 -1.79
CA PRO A 103 17.77 -8.52 -2.90
C PRO A 103 18.12 -7.09 -2.49
N SER A 104 17.86 -6.68 -1.26
CA SER A 104 18.18 -5.35 -0.73
C SER A 104 19.49 -5.28 0.08
N ALA A 105 20.32 -6.33 0.01
CA ALA A 105 21.60 -6.39 0.70
C ALA A 105 22.57 -5.26 0.29
N ASP A 106 22.63 -4.93 -1.01
CA ASP A 106 23.48 -3.86 -1.53
C ASP A 106 23.10 -2.48 -0.96
N LEU A 107 21.82 -2.24 -0.75
CA LEU A 107 21.32 -0.99 -0.15
C LEU A 107 21.76 -0.88 1.29
N LEU A 108 21.61 -1.96 2.08
CA LEU A 108 22.08 -2.04 3.47
C LEU A 108 23.59 -1.76 3.56
N VAL A 109 24.39 -2.40 2.70
CA VAL A 109 25.85 -2.23 2.67
C VAL A 109 26.26 -0.80 2.34
N ARG A 110 25.62 -0.17 1.35
CA ARG A 110 25.90 1.24 0.98
C ARG A 110 25.54 2.20 2.11
N ILE A 111 24.37 2.07 2.70
CA ILE A 111 23.92 2.91 3.81
C ILE A 111 24.83 2.70 5.01
N GLY A 112 25.14 1.47 5.39
CA GLY A 112 25.97 1.15 6.53
C GLY A 112 27.39 1.75 6.41
N ARG A 113 28.01 1.70 5.23
CA ARG A 113 29.32 2.34 4.97
C ARG A 113 29.22 3.86 5.09
N GLN A 114 28.21 4.47 4.45
CA GLN A 114 28.04 5.93 4.52
C GLN A 114 27.80 6.44 5.94
N VAL A 115 26.98 5.74 6.72
CA VAL A 115 26.69 6.09 8.12
C VAL A 115 27.96 6.03 8.98
N LEU A 116 28.85 5.06 8.74
CA LEU A 116 30.10 4.89 9.49
C LEU A 116 31.22 5.86 9.08
N GLU A 117 31.19 6.35 7.83
CA GLU A 117 32.15 7.33 7.30
C GLU A 117 31.84 8.77 7.75
N ILE A 118 30.60 9.06 8.13
CA ILE A 118 30.16 10.40 8.55
C ILE A 118 30.44 10.59 10.05
N HIS A 119 31.65 10.99 10.39
CA HIS A 119 32.08 11.18 11.80
C HIS A 119 31.64 12.51 12.44
N ASP A 120 31.23 13.54 11.64
CA ASP A 120 31.00 14.92 12.11
C ASP A 120 29.63 15.51 11.73
N ALA A 121 28.70 14.73 11.21
CA ALA A 121 27.36 15.24 10.90
C ALA A 121 26.42 15.14 12.12
N PRO A 122 25.45 16.07 12.27
CA PRO A 122 24.36 15.86 13.21
C PRO A 122 23.74 14.51 12.90
N ALA A 123 23.69 13.64 13.90
CA ALA A 123 23.44 12.20 13.83
C ALA A 123 22.54 11.79 12.63
N VAL A 124 23.11 11.06 11.68
CA VAL A 124 22.36 10.44 10.60
C VAL A 124 21.31 9.56 11.26
N ARG A 125 20.04 9.94 11.14
CA ARG A 125 18.93 9.27 11.83
C ARG A 125 18.48 7.99 11.09
N VAL A 126 19.45 7.18 10.67
CA VAL A 126 19.20 5.89 10.04
C VAL A 126 19.71 4.81 10.97
N GLY A 127 18.88 3.83 11.26
CA GLY A 127 19.20 2.73 12.14
C GLY A 127 18.21 1.58 12.03
N PHE A 128 18.10 0.75 13.07
CA PHE A 128 17.29 -0.45 13.00
C PHE A 128 16.12 -0.42 13.98
N SER A 129 15.00 -1.03 13.61
CA SER A 129 13.81 -1.13 14.42
C SER A 129 13.35 -2.58 14.51
N ALA A 130 13.23 -3.13 15.72
CA ALA A 130 12.78 -4.49 15.92
C ALA A 130 11.25 -4.57 15.98
N ASP A 131 10.67 -5.50 15.23
CA ASP A 131 9.25 -5.88 15.33
C ASP A 131 9.14 -7.09 16.26
N VAL A 132 8.59 -6.86 17.46
CA VAL A 132 8.55 -7.86 18.53
C VAL A 132 7.13 -8.11 19.04
N LEU A 133 6.83 -9.37 19.33
CA LEU A 133 5.63 -9.79 20.03
C LEU A 133 5.98 -9.99 21.51
N PHE A 134 5.27 -9.31 22.40
CA PHE A 134 5.54 -9.38 23.83
C PHE A 134 4.26 -9.41 24.68
N ASN A 135 4.39 -9.90 25.89
CA ASN A 135 3.40 -9.75 26.96
C ASN A 135 3.83 -8.59 27.87
N GLY A 136 2.87 -7.76 28.33
CA GLY A 136 3.15 -6.67 29.24
C GLY A 136 1.94 -6.25 30.07
N ARG A 137 2.19 -5.63 31.23
CA ARG A 137 1.18 -5.09 32.15
C ARG A 137 1.43 -3.61 32.39
N GLY A 138 0.42 -2.77 32.34
CA GLY A 138 0.48 -1.38 32.75
C GLY A 138 1.52 -0.51 32.05
N LYS A 139 1.91 -0.78 30.81
CA LYS A 139 2.99 -0.14 30.03
C LYS A 139 4.41 -0.70 30.28
N ARG A 140 4.57 -1.80 31.00
CA ARG A 140 5.85 -2.49 31.16
C ARG A 140 5.80 -3.84 30.46
N VAL A 141 6.85 -4.19 29.75
CA VAL A 141 7.01 -5.48 29.08
C VAL A 141 7.47 -6.51 30.11
N ASP A 142 6.72 -7.60 30.25
CA ASP A 142 7.03 -8.70 31.16
C ASP A 142 7.87 -9.78 30.46
N LYS A 143 7.62 -10.04 29.16
CA LYS A 143 8.32 -11.08 28.40
C LYS A 143 8.20 -10.86 26.90
N ILE A 144 9.28 -11.01 26.15
CA ILE A 144 9.29 -11.07 24.69
C ILE A 144 9.00 -12.51 24.26
N LEU A 145 7.99 -12.69 23.42
CA LEU A 145 7.52 -14.00 22.96
C LEU A 145 8.14 -14.38 21.61
N LYS A 146 8.28 -13.41 20.71
CA LYS A 146 8.80 -13.62 19.36
C LYS A 146 9.35 -12.32 18.77
N ILE A 147 10.38 -12.45 17.95
CA ILE A 147 10.92 -11.37 17.13
C ILE A 147 10.58 -11.70 15.67
N PHE A 148 9.87 -10.79 15.01
CA PHE A 148 9.45 -11.00 13.62
C PHE A 148 10.48 -10.51 12.62
N SER A 149 11.10 -9.37 12.90
CA SER A 149 12.15 -8.78 12.08
C SER A 149 12.92 -7.71 12.82
N VAL A 150 14.01 -7.31 12.15
CA VAL A 150 14.85 -6.17 12.48
C VAL A 150 14.95 -5.35 11.22
N ASP A 151 14.41 -4.14 11.22
CA ASP A 151 14.22 -3.39 9.98
C ASP A 151 15.13 -2.15 9.96
N LEU A 152 15.80 -1.89 8.83
CA LEU A 152 16.56 -0.66 8.59
C LEU A 152 15.56 0.49 8.39
N VAL A 153 15.59 1.50 9.27
CA VAL A 153 14.59 2.59 9.28
C VAL A 153 15.20 3.96 9.45
N TYR A 154 14.46 4.97 9.02
CA TYR A 154 14.76 6.36 9.34
C TYR A 154 14.16 6.72 10.70
N ASN A 155 14.96 7.41 11.55
CA ASN A 155 14.60 7.87 12.88
C ASN A 155 14.12 6.74 13.82
N PRO A 156 15.01 5.80 14.17
CA PRO A 156 14.71 4.67 15.04
C PRO A 156 14.16 5.09 16.41
N ALA A 157 13.17 4.35 16.90
CA ALA A 157 12.47 4.70 18.14
C ALA A 157 13.34 4.51 19.39
N ARG A 158 14.43 3.73 19.32
CA ARG A 158 15.26 3.39 20.48
C ARG A 158 16.67 3.00 20.10
N GLY A 159 17.62 3.94 20.29
CA GLY A 159 19.08 3.76 20.44
C GLY A 159 19.83 2.77 19.53
N GLY A 160 19.15 2.20 18.59
CA GLY A 160 19.69 1.27 17.69
C GLY A 160 20.67 1.91 16.68
N MET A 161 21.99 1.46 16.47
CA MET A 161 23.02 2.13 15.65
C MET A 161 24.06 1.18 15.02
N PHE A 162 24.64 1.60 13.87
CA PHE A 162 25.78 0.96 13.24
C PHE A 162 27.02 1.13 14.15
N LEU A 163 27.63 0.05 14.65
CA LEU A 163 28.78 0.13 15.56
C LEU A 163 30.12 0.06 14.83
N ARG A 164 30.36 -0.87 13.92
CA ARG A 164 31.59 -0.99 13.11
C ARG A 164 31.48 -1.95 11.93
N ALA A 165 32.42 -1.80 10.98
CA ALA A 165 32.68 -2.74 9.90
C ALA A 165 33.65 -3.86 10.35
N MET A 166 33.37 -5.13 10.08
CA MET A 166 34.25 -6.25 10.41
C MET A 166 34.97 -6.75 9.16
N ASN A 167 36.29 -6.62 9.09
CA ASN A 167 37.11 -7.20 8.04
C ASN A 167 37.51 -8.63 8.38
N SER A 168 37.52 -9.53 7.42
CA SER A 168 37.89 -10.96 7.57
C SER A 168 39.37 -11.22 7.88
N LEU A 169 40.21 -10.19 8.01
CA LEU A 169 41.58 -10.28 8.44
C LEU A 169 41.68 -9.82 9.91
N GLY A 170 41.93 -10.78 10.79
CA GLY A 170 41.94 -10.59 12.24
C GLY A 170 43.03 -9.62 12.76
N LEU A 171 42.73 -8.34 12.69
CA LEU A 171 43.45 -7.30 13.42
C LEU A 171 42.57 -6.83 14.57
N LYS A 172 43.06 -7.07 15.78
CA LYS A 172 42.46 -6.58 17.03
C LYS A 172 42.32 -5.05 16.98
N PRO A 173 41.22 -4.49 17.49
CA PRO A 173 41.06 -3.04 17.56
C PRO A 173 42.12 -2.44 18.48
N VAL A 174 42.89 -1.49 17.96
CA VAL A 174 43.78 -0.63 18.77
C VAL A 174 42.84 0.33 19.52
N LEU A 175 42.72 0.11 20.81
CA LEU A 175 42.06 1.06 21.71
C LEU A 175 42.88 2.36 21.70
N LYS A 176 42.22 3.48 21.46
CA LYS A 176 42.74 4.84 21.62
C LYS A 176 43.13 5.07 23.09
N GLY A 177 44.33 4.65 23.48
CA GLY A 177 44.79 4.77 24.85
C GLY A 177 46.33 4.74 25.04
N ASP A 178 47.09 4.24 24.05
CA ASP A 178 48.54 4.00 24.22
C ASP A 178 49.41 4.75 23.19
N LEU A 179 49.18 6.04 23.02
CA LEU A 179 50.02 6.91 22.18
C LEU A 179 50.55 8.11 22.98
N LEU A 180 50.91 7.86 24.23
CA LEU A 180 51.72 8.76 25.05
C LEU A 180 52.61 7.89 25.93
N MET A 181 53.82 7.55 25.46
CA MET A 181 55.04 7.19 26.14
C MET A 181 55.90 6.29 25.26
N GLN A 182 56.69 6.89 24.41
CA GLN A 182 58.01 6.37 24.00
C GLN A 182 58.76 7.47 23.25
N THR A 183 59.18 8.45 24.00
CA THR A 183 60.35 9.32 23.73
C THR A 183 61.30 9.11 24.86
N GLU A 184 62.26 8.21 24.66
CA GLU A 184 63.53 8.32 25.32
C GLU A 184 64.51 7.27 24.82
N GLN A 185 65.75 7.75 24.59
CA GLN A 185 67.02 7.05 24.44
C GLN A 185 67.39 6.56 23.03
N ILE A 186 68.09 7.44 22.32
CA ILE A 186 69.30 7.04 21.58
C ILE A 186 70.42 7.95 22.04
N GLU A 187 71.31 7.31 22.73
CA GLU A 187 72.56 7.83 23.24
C GLU A 187 73.65 7.99 22.16
N SER A 188 74.48 8.99 22.34
CA SER A 188 75.59 9.49 21.58
C SER A 188 76.76 8.53 21.37
N ALA A 189 77.39 8.60 20.20
CA ALA A 189 78.90 8.62 20.06
C ALA A 189 79.30 8.58 18.56
N PRO A 190 80.61 8.89 18.23
CA PRO A 190 80.98 10.25 17.78
C PRO A 190 81.56 10.29 16.34
N ALA A 191 81.78 11.54 15.93
CA ALA A 191 82.32 12.03 14.65
C ALA A 191 83.53 11.29 14.07
N GLN A 192 83.60 11.27 12.79
CA GLN A 192 84.67 11.83 11.93
C GLN A 192 84.64 11.22 10.52
N GLU A 193 84.74 12.12 9.57
CA GLU A 193 85.23 11.99 8.18
C GLU A 193 84.19 12.08 7.08
N LYS A 194 84.11 13.12 6.45
CA LYS A 194 84.46 13.62 5.11
C LYS A 194 83.48 14.67 4.58
N ILE A 195 83.99 15.88 4.68
CA ILE A 195 83.56 17.04 3.90
C ILE A 195 84.02 16.82 2.44
N GLU A 196 83.12 16.53 1.52
CA GLU A 196 83.33 16.76 0.06
C GLU A 196 82.14 16.34 -0.84
N ASN A 197 80.87 16.32 -0.35
CA ASN A 197 79.73 16.12 -1.23
C ASN A 197 78.44 16.90 -0.79
N GLN A 198 78.63 18.03 -0.08
CA GLN A 198 77.45 18.79 0.40
C GLN A 198 76.80 19.74 -0.60
N ASP A 199 77.49 20.16 -1.64
CA ASP A 199 76.89 21.13 -2.61
C ASP A 199 75.99 20.52 -3.63
N ASN A 200 76.15 19.25 -4.03
CA ASN A 200 75.27 18.57 -4.96
C ASN A 200 74.00 18.04 -4.27
N ALA A 201 74.06 17.59 -3.03
CA ALA A 201 72.90 17.11 -2.30
C ALA A 201 71.95 18.26 -1.87
N ALA A 202 72.51 19.44 -1.58
CA ALA A 202 71.70 20.63 -1.29
C ALA A 202 70.91 21.15 -2.51
N SER A 203 71.51 21.09 -3.72
CA SER A 203 70.87 21.47 -4.99
C SER A 203 69.75 20.48 -5.38
N ASP A 204 69.98 19.17 -5.20
CA ASP A 204 68.97 18.14 -5.48
C ASP A 204 67.82 18.20 -4.48
N LEU A 205 68.06 18.44 -3.20
CA LEU A 205 67.04 18.64 -2.20
C LEU A 205 66.22 19.92 -2.48
N GLN A 206 66.87 20.99 -2.93
CA GLN A 206 66.19 22.23 -3.26
C GLN A 206 65.31 22.08 -4.50
N THR A 207 65.76 21.28 -5.50
CA THR A 207 64.98 20.93 -6.69
C THR A 207 63.78 20.01 -6.30
N GLN A 208 63.97 19.01 -5.50
CA GLN A 208 62.91 18.15 -4.98
C GLN A 208 61.87 18.94 -4.14
N LEU A 209 62.33 19.86 -3.26
CA LEU A 209 61.43 20.74 -2.51
C LEU A 209 60.62 21.68 -3.40
N SER A 210 61.20 22.19 -4.51
CA SER A 210 60.49 23.02 -5.45
C SER A 210 59.44 22.20 -6.26
N GLN A 211 59.77 20.97 -6.63
CA GLN A 211 58.82 20.04 -7.28
C GLN A 211 57.65 19.66 -6.36
N LEU A 212 57.96 19.29 -5.11
CA LEU A 212 56.92 18.98 -4.10
C LEU A 212 56.00 20.18 -3.79
N ARG A 213 56.56 21.39 -3.78
CA ARG A 213 55.73 22.62 -3.64
C ARG A 213 54.82 22.84 -4.86
N ALA A 214 55.30 22.66 -6.06
CA ALA A 214 54.51 22.78 -7.29
C ALA A 214 53.41 21.71 -7.37
N GLU A 215 53.72 20.47 -7.01
CA GLU A 215 52.73 19.40 -6.91
C GLU A 215 51.66 19.68 -5.86
N ARG A 216 52.06 20.20 -4.69
CA ARG A 216 51.13 20.59 -3.62
C ARG A 216 50.21 21.74 -4.04
N GLU A 217 50.73 22.73 -4.75
CA GLU A 217 49.93 23.83 -5.32
C GLU A 217 48.95 23.32 -6.38
N GLN A 218 49.35 22.40 -7.27
CA GLN A 218 48.44 21.79 -8.22
C GLN A 218 47.34 20.96 -7.56
N MET A 219 47.67 20.17 -6.51
CA MET A 219 46.69 19.44 -5.75
C MET A 219 45.71 20.39 -5.05
N SER A 220 46.20 21.47 -4.45
CA SER A 220 45.39 22.49 -3.78
C SER A 220 44.43 23.15 -4.77
N ALA A 221 44.86 23.47 -5.99
CA ALA A 221 44.05 24.05 -7.04
C ALA A 221 42.93 23.08 -7.50
N ARG A 222 43.25 21.79 -7.67
CA ARG A 222 42.25 20.78 -8.01
C ARG A 222 41.21 20.58 -6.89
N LEU A 223 41.64 20.56 -5.64
CA LEU A 223 40.78 20.45 -4.47
C LEU A 223 39.85 21.67 -4.35
N LEU A 224 40.37 22.89 -4.64
CA LEU A 224 39.56 24.11 -4.67
C LEU A 224 38.43 24.01 -5.67
N GLU A 225 38.73 23.66 -6.93
CA GLU A 225 37.70 23.57 -7.98
C GLU A 225 36.68 22.47 -7.69
N ALA A 226 37.11 21.28 -7.24
CA ALA A 226 36.21 20.19 -6.88
C ALA A 226 35.29 20.56 -5.70
N SER A 227 35.85 21.24 -4.67
CA SER A 227 35.07 21.65 -3.50
C SER A 227 34.09 22.78 -3.82
N LEU A 228 34.44 23.71 -4.69
CA LEU A 228 33.55 24.79 -5.15
C LEU A 228 32.43 24.26 -6.05
N ALA A 229 32.73 23.31 -6.94
CA ALA A 229 31.72 22.65 -7.78
C ALA A 229 30.65 21.92 -6.95
N GLY A 230 31.06 21.31 -5.82
CA GLY A 230 30.14 20.63 -4.87
C GLY A 230 29.50 21.55 -3.82
N SER A 231 29.84 22.85 -3.78
CA SER A 231 29.44 23.73 -2.69
C SER A 231 28.01 24.28 -2.78
N SER A 232 27.38 24.27 -3.96
CA SER A 232 26.04 24.88 -4.24
C SER A 232 25.97 26.37 -3.87
N LEU A 233 27.11 27.09 -3.84
CA LEU A 233 27.15 28.53 -3.57
C LEU A 233 26.88 29.34 -4.84
N PRO A 234 26.24 30.54 -4.77
CA PRO A 234 26.09 31.46 -5.87
C PRO A 234 27.42 31.88 -6.48
N THR A 235 27.46 32.12 -7.79
CA THR A 235 28.67 32.47 -8.55
C THR A 235 29.50 33.61 -7.91
N PRO A 236 28.95 34.71 -7.38
CA PRO A 236 29.74 35.76 -6.74
C PRO A 236 30.52 35.29 -5.51
N MET A 237 29.96 34.33 -4.74
CA MET A 237 30.62 33.79 -3.53
C MET A 237 31.68 32.74 -3.89
N THR A 238 31.43 31.90 -4.90
CA THR A 238 32.44 30.95 -5.39
C THR A 238 33.65 31.70 -5.98
N GLU A 239 33.45 32.80 -6.71
CA GLU A 239 34.52 33.63 -7.20
C GLU A 239 35.34 34.29 -6.08
N ARG A 240 34.70 34.76 -5.02
CA ARG A 240 35.40 35.34 -3.86
C ARG A 240 36.27 34.30 -3.17
N ILE A 241 35.78 33.09 -2.95
CA ILE A 241 36.56 31.99 -2.36
C ILE A 241 37.68 31.59 -3.30
N ARG A 242 37.45 31.51 -4.62
CA ARG A 242 38.48 31.22 -5.63
C ARG A 242 39.61 32.25 -5.59
N GLN A 243 39.30 33.52 -5.48
CA GLN A 243 40.30 34.59 -5.35
C GLN A 243 41.08 34.51 -4.03
N GLN A 244 40.43 34.14 -2.92
CA GLN A 244 41.05 34.04 -1.60
C GLN A 244 42.08 32.88 -1.51
N PHE A 245 41.87 31.79 -2.23
CA PHE A 245 42.67 30.58 -2.21
C PHE A 245 43.56 30.38 -3.46
N ARG A 246 43.54 31.35 -4.38
CA ARG A 246 44.32 31.31 -5.60
C ARG A 246 45.80 31.36 -5.33
N ASP A 247 46.58 30.57 -6.07
CA ASP A 247 48.06 30.57 -6.09
C ASP A 247 48.75 30.39 -4.71
N ARG A 248 48.06 29.67 -3.79
CA ARG A 248 48.65 29.27 -2.48
C ARG A 248 48.33 27.83 -2.11
N SER A 249 49.19 27.19 -1.35
CA SER A 249 48.87 25.94 -0.69
C SER A 249 48.08 26.18 0.59
N PHE A 250 47.02 25.44 0.84
CA PHE A 250 46.16 25.56 2.02
C PHE A 250 45.79 24.18 2.57
N ALA A 251 45.35 24.14 3.83
CA ALA A 251 44.82 22.93 4.42
C ALA A 251 43.36 22.74 3.98
N PRO A 252 42.90 21.51 3.70
CA PRO A 252 41.49 21.25 3.32
C PRO A 252 40.47 21.80 4.32
N ALA A 253 40.83 21.84 5.61
CA ALA A 253 40.00 22.40 6.68
C ALA A 253 39.77 23.91 6.55
N GLU A 254 40.73 24.68 6.01
CA GLU A 254 40.62 26.11 5.79
C GLU A 254 39.60 26.42 4.69
N LEU A 255 39.63 25.65 3.61
CA LEU A 255 38.67 25.78 2.47
C LEU A 255 37.26 25.43 2.94
N GLN A 256 37.10 24.34 3.69
CA GLN A 256 35.81 23.95 4.24
C GLN A 256 35.28 24.97 5.25
N ALA A 257 36.12 25.63 6.03
CA ALA A 257 35.72 26.71 6.91
C ALA A 257 35.19 27.91 6.12
N ALA A 258 35.89 28.33 5.05
CA ALA A 258 35.45 29.43 4.18
C ALA A 258 34.11 29.13 3.46
N ILE A 259 33.92 27.89 3.03
CA ILE A 259 32.64 27.46 2.42
C ILE A 259 31.52 27.47 3.45
N ARG A 260 31.77 27.03 4.70
CA ARG A 260 30.79 27.09 5.80
C ARG A 260 30.43 28.52 6.17
N GLU A 261 31.39 29.41 6.23
CA GLU A 261 31.18 30.83 6.52
C GLU A 261 30.35 31.51 5.42
N ALA A 262 30.66 31.22 4.14
CA ALA A 262 29.87 31.70 3.03
C ALA A 262 28.41 31.21 3.05
N ARG A 263 28.18 29.93 3.43
CA ARG A 263 26.83 29.38 3.64
C ARG A 263 26.11 30.01 4.82
N ALA A 264 26.81 30.28 5.93
CA ALA A 264 26.23 30.96 7.09
C ALA A 264 25.79 32.39 6.73
N LEU A 265 26.61 33.12 5.97
CA LEU A 265 26.30 34.47 5.51
C LEU A 265 25.11 34.51 4.56
N LEU A 266 24.98 33.50 3.66
CA LEU A 266 23.78 33.32 2.85
C LEU A 266 22.54 33.06 3.70
N SER A 267 22.67 32.20 4.71
CA SER A 267 21.55 31.90 5.61
C SER A 267 21.11 33.11 6.47
N GLU A 268 22.03 34.01 6.82
CA GLU A 268 21.71 35.26 7.50
C GLU A 268 21.04 36.29 6.57
N LEU A 269 21.46 36.37 5.30
CA LEU A 269 20.81 37.22 4.30
C LEU A 269 19.40 36.75 3.97
N ASP A 270 19.15 35.43 3.96
CA ASP A 270 17.81 34.87 3.79
C ASP A 270 16.94 35.03 5.04
N ARG A 271 17.52 35.08 6.25
CA ARG A 271 16.78 35.37 7.50
C ARG A 271 16.12 36.72 7.54
N GLY A 272 16.65 37.69 6.79
CA GLY A 272 16.08 39.03 6.69
C GLY A 272 14.75 39.10 5.89
N ARG A 273 14.33 38.03 5.27
CA ARG A 273 13.14 37.95 4.41
C ARG A 273 12.05 36.99 4.89
N THR A 274 12.20 36.30 6.01
CA THR A 274 11.22 35.31 6.48
C THR A 274 10.61 35.72 7.80
N ILE A 275 9.29 35.89 7.80
CA ILE A 275 8.44 35.98 8.99
C ILE A 275 8.58 34.66 9.76
N GLN A 276 9.03 34.71 11.03
CA GLN A 276 9.24 33.55 11.90
C GLN A 276 7.91 32.86 12.25
N GLY A 277 7.72 31.64 11.72
CA GLY A 277 6.95 30.57 12.33
C GLY A 277 7.86 29.34 12.46
N PRO A 278 7.58 28.31 13.28
CA PRO A 278 8.42 27.13 13.39
C PRO A 278 8.51 26.44 12.04
N ALA A 279 9.59 26.72 11.31
CA ALA A 279 9.82 26.19 9.97
C ALA A 279 10.11 24.69 10.04
N ARG A 280 9.12 23.88 9.72
CA ARG A 280 9.39 22.63 8.99
C ARG A 280 9.92 23.04 7.61
N ILE A 281 11.00 22.43 7.17
CA ILE A 281 11.43 22.48 5.78
C ILE A 281 10.32 21.77 4.99
N GLU A 282 9.35 22.54 4.54
CA GLU A 282 8.40 22.10 3.52
C GLU A 282 9.26 21.88 2.28
N GLY A 283 9.39 20.63 1.82
CA GLY A 283 9.96 20.33 0.51
C GLY A 283 9.34 21.27 -0.50
N MET A 284 10.08 21.68 -1.54
CA MET A 284 9.61 22.56 -2.61
C MET A 284 8.35 21.93 -3.25
N LEU A 285 7.19 22.22 -2.67
CA LEU A 285 5.91 21.88 -3.25
C LEU A 285 5.65 22.86 -4.39
N GLU A 286 5.42 22.35 -5.57
CA GLU A 286 5.06 23.18 -6.70
C GLU A 286 3.75 23.93 -6.42
N PRO A 287 3.62 25.19 -6.91
CA PRO A 287 2.40 25.98 -6.74
C PRO A 287 1.13 25.24 -7.16
N THR A 288 1.22 24.42 -8.21
CA THR A 288 0.14 23.59 -8.74
C THR A 288 -0.30 22.50 -7.75
N GLU A 289 0.63 21.87 -7.04
CA GLU A 289 0.33 20.86 -6.02
C GLU A 289 -0.36 21.48 -4.80
N ARG A 290 0.10 22.65 -4.37
CA ARG A 290 -0.53 23.41 -3.28
C ARG A 290 -1.96 23.83 -3.64
N LEU A 291 -2.17 24.25 -4.88
CA LEU A 291 -3.49 24.60 -5.37
C LEU A 291 -4.39 23.38 -5.46
N GLN A 292 -3.88 22.24 -5.95
CA GLN A 292 -4.65 20.98 -5.96
C GLN A 292 -5.09 20.58 -4.54
N ALA A 293 -4.20 20.72 -3.54
CA ALA A 293 -4.56 20.44 -2.15
C ALA A 293 -5.62 21.43 -1.60
N ALA A 294 -5.57 22.71 -2.00
CA ALA A 294 -6.61 23.68 -1.65
C ALA A 294 -7.96 23.35 -2.29
N VAL A 295 -7.95 22.84 -3.53
CA VAL A 295 -9.15 22.37 -4.24
C VAL A 295 -9.67 21.08 -3.63
N ASP A 296 -8.80 20.16 -3.23
CA ASP A 296 -9.18 18.94 -2.50
C ASP A 296 -9.93 19.29 -1.20
N ASP A 297 -9.41 20.26 -0.42
CA ASP A 297 -10.10 20.77 0.77
C ASP A 297 -11.44 21.42 0.45
N LEU A 298 -11.48 22.23 -0.61
CA LEU A 298 -12.71 22.91 -1.03
C LEU A 298 -13.83 21.89 -1.32
N PHE A 299 -13.49 20.76 -1.95
CA PHE A 299 -14.45 19.69 -2.25
C PHE A 299 -14.60 18.66 -1.12
N GLY A 300 -13.73 18.70 -0.09
CA GLY A 300 -13.68 17.72 1.00
C GLY A 300 -13.16 16.37 0.52
N ALA A 301 -12.29 16.39 -0.48
CA ALA A 301 -11.57 15.21 -0.94
C ALA A 301 -10.29 14.98 -0.10
N PRO A 302 -9.81 13.73 0.05
CA PRO A 302 -8.56 13.47 0.75
C PRO A 302 -7.38 14.09 0.00
N ARG A 303 -6.50 14.78 0.73
CA ARG A 303 -5.25 15.29 0.17
C ARG A 303 -4.30 14.14 -0.17
N ALA A 304 -3.38 14.35 -1.10
CA ALA A 304 -2.26 13.44 -1.28
C ALA A 304 -1.44 13.33 0.00
N LYS A 305 -0.97 12.12 0.36
CA LYS A 305 -0.21 11.85 1.61
C LYS A 305 0.95 12.83 1.85
N ALA A 306 1.64 13.24 0.78
CA ALA A 306 2.73 14.22 0.86
C ALA A 306 2.26 15.63 1.29
N LEU A 307 0.98 15.95 1.11
CA LEU A 307 0.37 17.27 1.33
C LEU A 307 -0.56 17.33 2.55
N GLU A 308 -0.73 16.22 3.28
CA GLU A 308 -1.63 16.15 4.46
C GLU A 308 -1.28 17.21 5.53
N SER A 309 0.03 17.44 5.75
CA SER A 309 0.51 18.41 6.75
C SER A 309 0.89 19.76 6.16
N ALA A 310 0.74 19.99 4.85
CA ALA A 310 1.11 21.22 4.20
C ALA A 310 0.12 22.35 4.51
N SER A 311 0.62 23.55 4.76
CA SER A 311 -0.20 24.75 4.86
C SER A 311 -0.62 25.17 3.46
N VAL A 312 -1.91 25.11 3.16
CA VAL A 312 -2.48 25.49 1.86
C VAL A 312 -3.48 26.64 2.03
N PRO A 313 -3.62 27.53 1.03
CA PRO A 313 -4.60 28.60 1.06
C PRO A 313 -6.02 28.01 1.10
N ARG A 314 -6.89 28.57 1.92
CA ARG A 314 -8.31 28.18 1.96
C ARG A 314 -9.06 28.93 0.87
N LEU A 315 -9.68 28.20 -0.02
CA LEU A 315 -10.60 28.74 -1.01
C LEU A 315 -12.01 28.86 -0.42
N SER A 316 -12.70 29.96 -0.68
CA SER A 316 -14.09 30.17 -0.22
C SER A 316 -15.08 29.36 -1.07
N GLY A 317 -14.80 29.21 -2.37
CA GLY A 317 -15.66 28.52 -3.29
C GLY A 317 -15.06 28.34 -4.69
N ILE A 318 -15.88 27.74 -5.59
CA ILE A 318 -15.48 27.48 -6.98
C ILE A 318 -15.31 28.79 -7.77
N ARG A 319 -16.06 29.84 -7.42
CA ARG A 319 -15.93 31.15 -8.02
C ARG A 319 -14.54 31.74 -7.78
N GLU A 320 -14.06 31.73 -6.54
CA GLU A 320 -12.71 32.20 -6.20
C GLU A 320 -11.64 31.41 -6.95
N LEU A 321 -11.79 30.08 -7.01
CA LEU A 321 -10.90 29.20 -7.77
C LEU A 321 -10.86 29.62 -9.25
N TYR A 322 -12.03 29.83 -9.86
CA TYR A 322 -12.14 30.24 -11.25
C TYR A 322 -11.46 31.58 -11.51
N LEU A 323 -11.79 32.60 -10.70
CA LEU A 323 -11.20 33.94 -10.83
C LEU A 323 -9.66 33.93 -10.67
N THR A 324 -9.16 33.13 -9.74
CA THR A 324 -7.72 33.01 -9.47
C THR A 324 -6.97 32.38 -10.64
N LEU A 325 -7.57 31.40 -11.29
CA LEU A 325 -6.94 30.67 -12.38
C LEU A 325 -7.08 31.34 -13.73
N THR A 326 -8.25 31.90 -14.03
CA THR A 326 -8.56 32.49 -15.33
C THR A 326 -8.24 33.98 -15.42
N GLY A 327 -8.21 34.68 -14.27
CA GLY A 327 -8.13 36.16 -14.23
C GLY A 327 -9.37 36.87 -14.77
N ASP A 328 -10.46 36.14 -14.99
CA ASP A 328 -11.72 36.63 -15.52
C ASP A 328 -12.63 37.15 -14.41
N PHE A 329 -12.31 38.33 -13.87
CA PHE A 329 -13.05 38.94 -12.77
C PHE A 329 -14.49 39.32 -13.09
N GLU A 330 -14.83 39.45 -14.38
CA GLU A 330 -16.17 39.83 -14.85
C GLU A 330 -17.00 38.61 -15.31
N LEU A 331 -16.41 37.39 -15.24
CA LEU A 331 -17.08 36.12 -15.61
C LEU A 331 -17.60 36.11 -17.05
N HIS A 332 -16.76 36.54 -18.00
CA HIS A 332 -17.07 36.50 -19.43
C HIS A 332 -16.80 35.11 -20.07
N GLY A 333 -16.26 34.16 -19.32
CA GLY A 333 -15.88 32.84 -19.83
C GLY A 333 -14.51 32.81 -20.53
N GLY A 334 -13.71 33.88 -20.47
CA GLY A 334 -12.41 34.01 -21.11
C GLY A 334 -11.23 33.78 -20.17
N TYR A 335 -10.01 33.61 -20.77
CA TYR A 335 -8.76 33.51 -20.06
C TYR A 335 -7.93 34.78 -20.23
N TYR A 336 -7.53 35.40 -19.10
CA TYR A 336 -6.78 36.65 -19.07
C TYR A 336 -5.39 36.44 -18.43
N PRO A 337 -4.35 36.03 -19.22
CA PRO A 337 -3.05 35.62 -18.69
C PRO A 337 -2.32 36.69 -17.88
N GLN A 338 -2.62 37.98 -18.14
CA GLN A 338 -2.00 39.11 -17.40
C GLN A 338 -2.54 39.26 -15.97
N ARG A 339 -3.69 38.67 -15.67
CA ARG A 339 -4.39 38.75 -14.37
C ARG A 339 -4.47 37.38 -13.68
N ALA A 340 -4.29 36.30 -14.42
CA ALA A 340 -4.28 34.95 -13.90
C ALA A 340 -3.04 34.69 -13.03
N GLN A 341 -3.20 34.03 -11.92
CA GLN A 341 -2.08 33.65 -11.06
C GLN A 341 -1.40 32.35 -11.50
N LEU A 342 -2.03 31.56 -12.36
CA LEU A 342 -1.54 30.32 -12.94
C LEU A 342 -2.00 30.15 -14.39
N ALA A 343 -1.35 29.30 -15.17
CA ALA A 343 -1.49 29.24 -16.63
C ALA A 343 -2.62 28.29 -17.08
N GLY A 344 -3.77 28.84 -17.49
CA GLY A 344 -4.73 28.21 -18.42
C GLY A 344 -6.10 27.81 -17.84
N THR A 345 -7.15 27.98 -18.69
CA THR A 345 -8.52 27.50 -18.39
C THR A 345 -8.61 25.97 -18.27
N SER A 346 -7.74 25.24 -18.95
CA SER A 346 -7.61 23.78 -18.84
C SER A 346 -7.23 23.33 -17.43
N ASP A 347 -6.45 24.16 -16.69
CA ASP A 347 -6.01 23.85 -15.34
C ASP A 347 -7.17 23.92 -14.34
N PHE A 348 -8.10 24.88 -14.49
CA PHE A 348 -9.31 24.93 -13.67
C PHE A 348 -10.12 23.65 -13.77
N SER A 349 -10.45 23.25 -14.98
CA SER A 349 -11.23 22.03 -15.23
C SER A 349 -10.47 20.76 -14.76
N GLY A 350 -9.15 20.73 -14.94
CA GLY A 350 -8.27 19.65 -14.53
C GLY A 350 -8.22 19.47 -13.01
N LEU A 351 -8.06 20.55 -12.26
CA LEU A 351 -8.01 20.55 -10.80
C LEU A 351 -9.35 20.11 -10.18
N VAL A 352 -10.46 20.66 -10.71
CA VAL A 352 -11.81 20.25 -10.30
C VAL A 352 -12.04 18.76 -10.56
N LYS A 353 -11.68 18.26 -11.76
CA LYS A 353 -11.77 16.84 -12.10
C LYS A 353 -11.01 15.97 -11.09
N ASN A 354 -9.76 16.33 -10.78
CA ASN A 354 -8.92 15.55 -9.89
C ASN A 354 -9.53 15.45 -8.47
N ALA A 355 -10.02 16.58 -7.94
CA ALA A 355 -10.67 16.60 -6.63
C ALA A 355 -11.99 15.80 -6.63
N LEU A 356 -12.80 15.91 -7.68
CA LEU A 356 -14.04 15.15 -7.81
C LEU A 356 -13.76 13.64 -7.95
N ASN A 357 -12.74 13.22 -8.70
CA ASN A 357 -12.35 11.80 -8.78
C ASN A 357 -11.89 11.26 -7.43
N LYS A 358 -11.09 12.00 -6.66
CA LYS A 358 -10.71 11.63 -5.29
C LYS A 358 -11.94 11.51 -4.38
N LEU A 359 -12.88 12.44 -4.50
CA LEU A 359 -14.11 12.40 -3.72
C LEU A 359 -15.00 11.21 -4.10
N VAL A 360 -15.09 10.88 -5.39
CA VAL A 360 -15.80 9.68 -5.88
C VAL A 360 -15.16 8.42 -5.30
N ALA A 361 -13.84 8.29 -5.36
CA ALA A 361 -13.12 7.13 -4.82
C ALA A 361 -13.32 7.00 -3.30
N ASN A 362 -13.18 8.10 -2.54
CA ASN A 362 -13.40 8.08 -1.10
C ASN A 362 -14.85 7.73 -0.73
N THR A 363 -15.83 8.32 -1.45
CA THR A 363 -17.24 8.01 -1.23
C THR A 363 -17.56 6.57 -1.61
N TRP A 364 -16.93 6.02 -2.64
CA TRP A 364 -17.06 4.63 -3.03
C TRP A 364 -16.65 3.67 -1.90
N ASP A 365 -15.54 3.96 -1.24
CA ASP A 365 -15.07 3.16 -0.12
C ASP A 365 -15.98 3.30 1.12
N GLU A 366 -16.54 4.50 1.35
CA GLU A 366 -17.50 4.76 2.43
C GLU A 366 -18.87 4.11 2.16
N LEU A 367 -19.35 4.14 0.92
CA LEU A 367 -20.67 3.63 0.52
C LEU A 367 -20.80 2.10 0.56
N GLY A 368 -19.69 1.35 0.64
CA GLY A 368 -19.71 -0.07 0.94
C GLY A 368 -20.52 -0.44 2.18
N ARG A 369 -20.90 0.56 2.99
CA ARG A 369 -21.77 0.45 4.17
C ARG A 369 -23.26 0.73 3.89
N ALA A 370 -23.63 1.13 2.67
CA ALA A 370 -24.98 1.62 2.34
C ALA A 370 -25.93 0.56 1.79
N GLY A 371 -25.58 -0.72 1.83
CA GLY A 371 -26.46 -1.82 1.42
C GLY A 371 -26.48 -2.14 -0.09
N TYR A 372 -25.84 -1.34 -0.93
CA TYR A 372 -25.68 -1.62 -2.36
C TYR A 372 -24.40 -2.41 -2.68
N ASP A 373 -23.61 -2.78 -1.67
CA ASP A 373 -22.37 -3.56 -1.81
C ASP A 373 -22.55 -5.06 -1.57
N TRP A 374 -23.79 -5.51 -1.38
CA TRP A 374 -24.14 -6.91 -1.15
C TRP A 374 -23.53 -7.86 -2.17
N TRP A 375 -23.43 -7.43 -3.43
CA TRP A 375 -22.87 -8.22 -4.53
C TRP A 375 -21.42 -8.63 -4.30
N LYS A 376 -20.64 -7.86 -3.55
CA LYS A 376 -19.25 -8.21 -3.20
C LYS A 376 -19.11 -9.53 -2.46
N GLN A 377 -20.17 -9.99 -1.80
CA GLN A 377 -20.16 -11.25 -1.05
C GLN A 377 -20.38 -12.46 -1.95
N VAL A 378 -21.03 -12.28 -3.09
CA VAL A 378 -21.48 -13.37 -3.96
C VAL A 378 -20.84 -13.36 -5.35
N THR A 379 -19.97 -12.40 -5.64
CA THR A 379 -19.28 -12.27 -6.94
C THR A 379 -17.76 -12.30 -6.79
N VAL A 380 -17.09 -12.66 -7.88
CA VAL A 380 -15.64 -12.46 -8.06
C VAL A 380 -15.43 -11.23 -8.92
N GLN A 381 -14.48 -10.38 -8.54
CA GLN A 381 -14.11 -9.18 -9.28
C GLN A 381 -12.87 -9.47 -10.11
N GLU A 382 -12.90 -9.12 -11.40
CA GLU A 382 -11.78 -9.32 -12.31
C GLU A 382 -11.42 -8.02 -13.04
N HIS A 383 -10.12 -7.75 -13.10
CA HIS A 383 -9.56 -6.64 -13.87
C HIS A 383 -9.13 -7.10 -15.25
N PHE A 384 -9.53 -6.36 -16.29
CA PHE A 384 -9.17 -6.64 -17.67
C PHE A 384 -8.31 -5.52 -18.28
N SER A 385 -7.29 -5.91 -19.03
CA SER A 385 -6.41 -4.97 -19.75
C SER A 385 -6.97 -4.51 -21.10
N SER A 386 -8.06 -5.11 -21.59
CA SER A 386 -8.71 -4.78 -22.87
C SER A 386 -10.22 -4.79 -22.74
N LEU A 387 -10.93 -4.26 -23.76
CA LEU A 387 -12.39 -4.29 -23.91
C LEU A 387 -12.85 -5.38 -24.88
N HIS A 388 -12.02 -6.38 -25.17
CA HIS A 388 -12.45 -7.53 -25.96
C HIS A 388 -13.54 -8.32 -25.24
N ASP A 389 -14.32 -9.07 -26.00
CA ASP A 389 -15.28 -9.99 -25.42
C ASP A 389 -14.56 -10.98 -24.50
N ILE A 390 -15.17 -11.22 -23.36
CA ILE A 390 -14.66 -12.10 -22.32
C ILE A 390 -15.16 -13.50 -22.62
N THR A 391 -14.27 -14.46 -22.68
CA THR A 391 -14.62 -15.88 -22.69
C THR A 391 -14.28 -16.46 -21.33
N GLY A 392 -15.28 -16.61 -20.48
CA GLY A 392 -15.17 -17.33 -19.21
C GLY A 392 -15.22 -18.82 -19.49
N THR A 393 -14.23 -19.59 -19.02
CA THR A 393 -14.21 -21.05 -19.22
C THR A 393 -14.51 -21.73 -17.90
N LEU A 394 -15.60 -22.49 -17.87
CA LEU A 394 -15.87 -23.43 -16.80
C LEU A 394 -14.96 -24.65 -17.00
N ILE A 395 -13.98 -24.81 -16.15
CA ILE A 395 -13.12 -25.99 -16.16
C ILE A 395 -13.84 -27.13 -15.46
N GLY A 396 -13.97 -28.25 -16.16
CA GLY A 396 -14.56 -29.47 -15.64
C GLY A 396 -13.62 -30.25 -14.72
N THR A 397 -14.04 -31.44 -14.34
CA THR A 397 -13.24 -32.42 -13.56
C THR A 397 -12.87 -33.61 -14.45
N VAL A 398 -11.86 -34.33 -14.06
CA VAL A 398 -11.48 -35.63 -14.68
C VAL A 398 -12.40 -36.79 -14.26
N GLY A 399 -13.32 -36.54 -13.31
CA GLY A 399 -14.11 -37.60 -12.68
C GLY A 399 -13.31 -38.43 -11.67
N ASP A 400 -13.78 -39.61 -11.38
CA ASP A 400 -13.06 -40.54 -10.51
C ASP A 400 -11.88 -41.22 -11.27
N LEU A 401 -10.79 -41.49 -10.56
CA LEU A 401 -9.64 -42.19 -11.15
C LEU A 401 -10.02 -43.67 -11.40
N PRO A 402 -9.91 -44.17 -12.66
CA PRO A 402 -10.18 -45.55 -12.94
C PRO A 402 -9.13 -46.47 -12.29
N ALA A 403 -9.55 -47.66 -11.86
CA ALA A 403 -8.62 -48.66 -11.38
C ALA A 403 -7.76 -49.20 -12.53
N VAL A 404 -6.45 -49.23 -12.34
CA VAL A 404 -5.49 -49.80 -13.30
C VAL A 404 -4.93 -51.07 -12.71
N ALA A 405 -5.07 -52.19 -13.45
CA ALA A 405 -4.50 -53.45 -13.03
C ALA A 405 -2.96 -53.39 -13.08
N GLU A 406 -2.30 -54.25 -12.29
CA GLU A 406 -0.83 -54.38 -12.32
C GLU A 406 -0.35 -54.72 -13.74
N GLY A 407 0.56 -53.89 -14.28
CA GLY A 407 1.02 -53.97 -15.67
C GLY A 407 0.04 -53.51 -16.74
N GLY A 408 -1.12 -52.96 -16.35
CA GLY A 408 -2.12 -52.38 -17.25
C GLY A 408 -1.75 -50.98 -17.76
N ASN A 409 -2.27 -50.65 -18.95
CA ASN A 409 -2.10 -49.30 -19.52
C ASN A 409 -3.01 -48.28 -18.83
N TYR A 410 -2.48 -47.07 -18.59
CA TYR A 410 -3.28 -45.93 -18.17
C TYR A 410 -4.17 -45.46 -19.32
N THR A 411 -5.41 -45.09 -19.01
CA THR A 411 -6.36 -44.49 -19.95
C THR A 411 -6.30 -42.98 -19.87
N GLU A 412 -6.46 -42.31 -21.01
CA GLU A 412 -6.57 -40.86 -21.05
C GLU A 412 -7.80 -40.36 -20.27
N LEU A 413 -7.60 -39.42 -19.35
CA LEU A 413 -8.69 -38.82 -18.60
C LEU A 413 -9.25 -37.61 -19.38
N ALA A 414 -10.55 -37.63 -19.65
CA ALA A 414 -11.20 -36.54 -20.33
C ALA A 414 -11.46 -35.35 -19.34
N ILE A 415 -11.01 -34.17 -19.71
CA ILE A 415 -11.37 -32.92 -19.05
C ILE A 415 -12.28 -32.13 -20.02
N GLY A 416 -13.44 -31.70 -19.56
CA GLY A 416 -14.34 -30.84 -20.33
C GLY A 416 -14.21 -29.38 -19.97
N ASP A 417 -14.60 -28.54 -20.88
CA ASP A 417 -14.80 -27.11 -20.67
C ASP A 417 -16.14 -26.66 -21.22
N SER A 418 -16.68 -25.57 -20.69
CA SER A 418 -17.88 -24.91 -21.23
C SER A 418 -17.59 -23.42 -21.23
N PRO A 419 -17.39 -22.81 -22.42
CA PRO A 419 -17.14 -21.39 -22.51
C PRO A 419 -18.43 -20.60 -22.38
N GLU A 420 -18.47 -19.64 -21.45
CA GLU A 420 -19.49 -18.60 -21.37
C GLU A 420 -18.90 -17.30 -21.90
N THR A 421 -19.69 -16.50 -22.59
CA THR A 421 -19.23 -15.23 -23.17
C THR A 421 -19.90 -14.02 -22.52
N ALA A 422 -19.11 -12.96 -22.35
CA ALA A 422 -19.61 -11.69 -21.87
C ALA A 422 -18.94 -10.54 -22.63
N SER A 423 -19.60 -9.41 -22.72
CA SER A 423 -19.08 -8.21 -23.34
C SER A 423 -19.14 -7.02 -22.39
N PHE A 424 -18.18 -6.10 -22.54
CA PHE A 424 -18.19 -4.86 -21.80
C PHE A 424 -19.24 -3.89 -22.31
N THR A 425 -20.05 -3.39 -21.40
CA THR A 425 -21.00 -2.31 -21.68
C THR A 425 -20.50 -1.00 -21.08
N LYS A 426 -20.54 0.07 -21.89
CA LYS A 426 -20.21 1.42 -21.45
C LYS A 426 -21.44 2.10 -20.86
N TYR A 427 -21.31 2.53 -19.60
CA TYR A 427 -22.29 3.35 -18.89
C TYR A 427 -21.70 4.73 -18.66
N GLY A 428 -22.52 5.77 -18.73
CA GLY A 428 -22.06 7.12 -18.46
C GLY A 428 -23.03 8.20 -18.92
N GLY A 429 -22.62 9.41 -18.67
CA GLY A 429 -23.34 10.64 -19.01
C GLY A 429 -22.41 11.82 -18.83
N TYR A 430 -22.93 13.03 -18.85
CA TYR A 430 -22.15 14.23 -18.48
C TYR A 430 -22.93 15.10 -17.52
N ILE A 431 -22.19 15.86 -16.70
CA ILE A 431 -22.71 16.88 -15.81
C ILE A 431 -22.19 18.22 -16.33
N PRO A 432 -23.07 19.19 -16.62
CA PRO A 432 -22.62 20.52 -17.01
C PRO A 432 -22.15 21.31 -15.79
N LEU A 433 -21.05 22.02 -15.97
CA LEU A 433 -20.53 23.04 -15.06
C LEU A 433 -20.65 24.37 -15.81
N THR A 434 -21.79 25.02 -15.67
CA THR A 434 -22.11 26.26 -16.41
C THR A 434 -21.49 27.48 -15.73
N LEU A 435 -21.30 28.54 -16.47
CA LEU A 435 -20.76 29.79 -15.98
C LEU A 435 -21.66 30.38 -14.87
N GLU A 436 -22.98 30.21 -14.97
CA GLU A 436 -23.93 30.64 -13.94
C GLU A 436 -23.78 29.85 -12.63
N LEU A 437 -23.43 28.55 -12.71
CA LEU A 437 -23.15 27.74 -11.53
C LEU A 437 -21.88 28.22 -10.82
N ILE A 438 -20.88 28.64 -11.60
CA ILE A 438 -19.64 29.24 -11.08
C ILE A 438 -19.93 30.60 -10.46
N ASP A 439 -20.70 31.46 -11.14
CA ASP A 439 -21.07 32.80 -10.66
C ASP A 439 -21.86 32.74 -9.34
N ARG A 440 -22.78 31.78 -9.21
CA ARG A 440 -23.55 31.56 -7.97
C ARG A 440 -22.79 30.85 -6.88
N ASP A 441 -21.54 30.47 -7.14
CA ASP A 441 -20.67 29.70 -6.21
C ASP A 441 -21.32 28.42 -5.65
N GLU A 442 -21.99 27.64 -6.52
CA GLU A 442 -22.68 26.42 -6.12
C GLU A 442 -21.72 25.24 -5.81
N THR A 443 -20.63 25.50 -5.08
CA THR A 443 -19.60 24.50 -4.70
C THR A 443 -20.19 23.28 -4.00
N ARG A 444 -21.19 23.47 -3.13
CA ARG A 444 -21.84 22.35 -2.40
C ARG A 444 -22.60 21.43 -3.35
N LYS A 445 -23.18 21.96 -4.42
CA LYS A 445 -23.91 21.17 -5.43
C LYS A 445 -22.96 20.28 -6.20
N LEU A 446 -21.81 20.78 -6.61
CA LEU A 446 -20.77 19.98 -7.26
C LEU A 446 -20.25 18.84 -6.37
N ARG A 447 -20.03 19.13 -5.09
CA ARG A 447 -19.65 18.13 -4.11
C ARG A 447 -20.72 17.03 -3.99
N SER A 448 -22.01 17.40 -3.97
CA SER A 448 -23.08 16.42 -3.92
C SER A 448 -23.19 15.58 -5.19
N TYR A 449 -22.88 16.16 -6.36
CA TYR A 449 -22.84 15.42 -7.61
C TYR A 449 -21.81 14.31 -7.63
N ALA A 450 -20.59 14.55 -7.15
CA ALA A 450 -19.56 13.53 -7.08
C ALA A 450 -19.96 12.36 -6.16
N ARG A 451 -20.58 12.66 -5.02
CA ARG A 451 -21.11 11.63 -4.11
C ARG A 451 -22.23 10.82 -4.74
N GLU A 452 -23.17 11.50 -5.42
CA GLU A 452 -24.27 10.82 -6.11
C GLU A 452 -23.77 9.96 -7.27
N LEU A 453 -22.71 10.37 -7.98
CA LEU A 453 -22.08 9.56 -9.03
C LEU A 453 -21.47 8.27 -8.49
N ALA A 454 -20.79 8.32 -7.33
CA ALA A 454 -20.28 7.13 -6.68
C ALA A 454 -21.44 6.18 -6.30
N THR A 455 -22.50 6.73 -5.70
CA THR A 455 -23.71 5.96 -5.35
C THR A 455 -24.38 5.37 -6.58
N ALA A 456 -24.50 6.13 -7.67
CA ALA A 456 -25.09 5.68 -8.91
C ALA A 456 -24.28 4.55 -9.57
N GLY A 457 -22.94 4.63 -9.52
CA GLY A 457 -22.06 3.57 -9.98
C GLY A 457 -22.28 2.27 -9.21
N MET A 458 -22.32 2.35 -7.87
CA MET A 458 -22.56 1.18 -7.02
C MET A 458 -23.94 0.59 -7.22
N ARG A 459 -24.99 1.42 -7.29
CA ARG A 459 -26.35 0.98 -7.66
C ARG A 459 -26.40 0.32 -9.04
N LYS A 460 -25.57 0.78 -9.99
CA LYS A 460 -25.53 0.17 -11.31
C LYS A 460 -24.99 -1.24 -11.27
N ILE A 461 -23.91 -1.50 -10.53
CA ILE A 461 -23.37 -2.85 -10.35
C ILE A 461 -24.39 -3.72 -9.61
N SER A 462 -24.97 -3.21 -8.51
CA SER A 462 -26.01 -3.92 -7.75
C SER A 462 -27.16 -4.37 -8.66
N LYS A 463 -27.69 -3.47 -9.52
CA LYS A 463 -28.74 -3.79 -10.48
C LYS A 463 -28.32 -4.82 -11.52
N LEU A 464 -27.09 -4.75 -12.03
CA LEU A 464 -26.59 -5.73 -13.01
C LEU A 464 -26.47 -7.13 -12.40
N VAL A 465 -25.98 -7.24 -11.18
CA VAL A 465 -25.89 -8.52 -10.47
C VAL A 465 -27.28 -9.02 -10.07
N ALA A 466 -28.17 -8.14 -9.59
CA ALA A 466 -29.55 -8.51 -9.27
C ALA A 466 -30.33 -9.01 -10.51
N ALA A 467 -30.04 -8.44 -11.69
CA ALA A 467 -30.67 -8.86 -12.95
C ALA A 467 -30.38 -10.32 -13.33
N ILE A 468 -29.26 -10.91 -12.85
CA ILE A 468 -28.97 -12.33 -13.02
C ILE A 468 -30.12 -13.19 -12.45
N PHE A 469 -30.71 -12.75 -11.34
CA PHE A 469 -31.76 -13.49 -10.65
C PHE A 469 -33.19 -13.05 -11.03
N THR A 470 -33.34 -11.87 -11.60
CA THR A 470 -34.69 -11.28 -11.87
C THR A 470 -35.03 -11.20 -13.34
N SER A 471 -34.05 -11.27 -14.25
CA SER A 471 -34.31 -11.22 -15.69
C SER A 471 -35.13 -12.42 -16.19
N ASN A 472 -35.80 -12.27 -17.35
CA ASN A 472 -36.59 -13.31 -18.00
C ASN A 472 -37.64 -13.95 -17.06
N SER A 473 -38.37 -13.12 -16.33
CA SER A 473 -39.39 -13.58 -15.35
C SER A 473 -38.77 -14.45 -14.23
N GLY A 474 -37.55 -14.13 -13.80
CA GLY A 474 -36.88 -14.78 -12.69
C GLY A 474 -36.08 -16.05 -13.03
N VAL A 475 -35.99 -16.44 -14.31
CA VAL A 475 -35.19 -17.60 -14.75
C VAL A 475 -33.74 -17.23 -15.14
N GLY A 476 -33.41 -15.93 -15.11
CA GLY A 476 -32.06 -15.44 -15.39
C GLY A 476 -31.68 -15.41 -16.88
N PRO A 477 -30.41 -15.13 -17.21
CA PRO A 477 -29.93 -15.10 -18.59
C PRO A 477 -29.90 -16.49 -19.21
N THR A 478 -29.85 -16.54 -20.55
CA THR A 478 -29.59 -17.80 -21.28
C THR A 478 -28.08 -18.08 -21.25
N MET A 479 -27.71 -19.29 -20.89
CA MET A 479 -26.32 -19.77 -20.84
C MET A 479 -25.88 -20.27 -22.22
N ALA A 480 -24.58 -20.52 -22.41
CA ALA A 480 -24.00 -21.00 -23.66
C ALA A 480 -24.57 -22.38 -24.11
N ASP A 481 -25.03 -23.17 -23.17
CA ASP A 481 -25.71 -24.46 -23.44
C ASP A 481 -27.17 -24.32 -23.91
N THR A 482 -27.61 -23.08 -24.14
CA THR A 482 -28.98 -22.67 -24.56
C THR A 482 -30.09 -22.80 -23.51
N GLY A 483 -29.76 -23.25 -22.29
CA GLY A 483 -30.67 -23.27 -21.15
C GLY A 483 -30.79 -21.92 -20.45
N ALA A 484 -31.96 -21.63 -19.85
CA ALA A 484 -32.04 -20.52 -18.91
C ALA A 484 -31.17 -20.83 -17.66
N LEU A 485 -30.56 -19.84 -17.06
CA LEU A 485 -29.70 -20.02 -15.88
C LEU A 485 -30.41 -20.81 -14.77
N PHE A 486 -31.65 -20.48 -14.49
CA PHE A 486 -32.49 -21.24 -13.55
C PHE A 486 -33.57 -21.98 -14.28
N ASN A 487 -33.59 -23.30 -14.22
CA ASN A 487 -34.61 -24.13 -14.81
C ASN A 487 -34.81 -25.46 -14.05
N VAL A 488 -35.95 -26.08 -14.25
CA VAL A 488 -36.31 -27.37 -13.62
C VAL A 488 -35.88 -28.58 -14.43
N THR A 489 -35.35 -28.37 -15.66
CA THR A 489 -34.96 -29.44 -16.58
C THR A 489 -33.78 -30.21 -15.98
N ALA A 490 -33.86 -31.54 -16.08
CA ALA A 490 -32.81 -32.42 -15.54
C ALA A 490 -31.44 -32.15 -16.18
N VAL A 491 -30.40 -32.18 -15.42
CA VAL A 491 -29.00 -31.93 -15.85
C VAL A 491 -28.50 -32.92 -16.92
N THR A 492 -29.15 -34.03 -17.10
CA THR A 492 -28.89 -35.01 -18.17
C THR A 492 -29.41 -34.55 -19.54
N THR A 493 -30.24 -33.55 -19.58
CA THR A 493 -30.81 -32.95 -20.81
C THR A 493 -29.98 -31.75 -21.22
N ALA A 494 -29.90 -31.43 -22.51
CA ALA A 494 -29.23 -30.23 -23.01
C ALA A 494 -29.89 -28.98 -22.41
N GLY A 495 -29.09 -28.04 -21.88
CA GLY A 495 -29.60 -26.82 -21.24
C GLY A 495 -30.34 -27.06 -19.92
N GLY A 496 -30.29 -28.28 -19.37
CA GLY A 496 -30.90 -28.60 -18.07
C GLY A 496 -30.00 -28.29 -16.89
N HIS A 497 -30.53 -27.57 -15.90
CA HIS A 497 -29.77 -27.15 -14.71
C HIS A 497 -30.35 -27.68 -13.40
N ALA A 498 -31.64 -28.04 -13.36
CA ALA A 498 -32.33 -28.55 -12.16
C ALA A 498 -32.09 -27.72 -10.87
N ASN A 499 -32.01 -26.41 -11.03
CA ASN A 499 -31.67 -25.44 -9.96
C ASN A 499 -32.76 -24.37 -9.72
N LEU A 500 -33.99 -24.62 -10.18
CA LEU A 500 -35.12 -23.76 -9.96
C LEU A 500 -36.20 -24.44 -9.10
N GLY A 501 -36.64 -23.76 -8.04
CA GLY A 501 -37.79 -24.13 -7.22
C GLY A 501 -38.87 -23.07 -7.25
N THR A 502 -39.98 -23.37 -6.56
CA THR A 502 -41.17 -22.48 -6.46
C THR A 502 -41.66 -22.33 -5.00
N SER A 503 -40.93 -22.90 -4.03
CA SER A 503 -41.38 -22.92 -2.64
C SER A 503 -40.99 -21.64 -1.93
N ALA A 504 -41.87 -21.09 -1.09
CA ALA A 504 -41.58 -19.99 -0.20
C ALA A 504 -40.45 -20.35 0.77
N LEU A 505 -39.68 -19.36 1.22
CA LEU A 505 -38.56 -19.56 2.13
C LEU A 505 -39.00 -20.20 3.44
N SER A 506 -38.51 -21.39 3.72
CA SER A 506 -38.74 -22.16 4.94
C SER A 506 -37.55 -23.06 5.21
N ALA A 507 -37.50 -23.70 6.40
CA ALA A 507 -36.43 -24.65 6.74
C ALA A 507 -36.34 -25.80 5.73
N ASN A 508 -37.49 -26.36 5.34
CA ASN A 508 -37.55 -27.45 4.36
C ASN A 508 -37.15 -27.02 2.95
N ALA A 509 -37.58 -25.80 2.52
CA ALA A 509 -37.22 -25.27 1.21
C ALA A 509 -35.73 -24.96 1.13
N TRP A 510 -35.13 -24.43 2.20
CA TRP A 510 -33.70 -24.21 2.31
C TRP A 510 -32.90 -25.51 2.23
N ASP A 511 -33.28 -26.54 3.01
CA ASP A 511 -32.63 -27.84 2.95
C ASP A 511 -32.77 -28.50 1.56
N ALA A 512 -33.91 -28.34 0.90
CA ALA A 512 -34.09 -28.81 -0.46
C ALA A 512 -33.14 -28.11 -1.47
N ALA A 513 -32.95 -26.78 -1.33
CA ALA A 513 -32.01 -26.02 -2.13
C ALA A 513 -30.56 -26.47 -1.86
N CYS A 514 -30.19 -26.65 -0.59
CA CYS A 514 -28.86 -27.18 -0.21
C CYS A 514 -28.62 -28.56 -0.86
N ARG A 515 -29.59 -29.46 -0.78
CA ARG A 515 -29.48 -30.78 -1.42
C ARG A 515 -29.41 -30.70 -2.93
N ALA A 516 -30.15 -29.80 -3.57
CA ALA A 516 -30.10 -29.59 -5.02
C ALA A 516 -28.69 -29.15 -5.47
N VAL A 517 -28.10 -28.15 -4.80
CA VAL A 517 -26.75 -27.66 -5.09
C VAL A 517 -25.69 -28.74 -4.77
N TYR A 518 -25.79 -29.38 -3.61
CA TYR A 518 -24.83 -30.41 -3.20
C TYR A 518 -24.72 -31.56 -4.19
N LYS A 519 -25.86 -31.94 -4.80
CA LYS A 519 -25.94 -33.04 -5.76
C LYS A 519 -25.67 -32.64 -7.20
N GLN A 520 -25.42 -31.37 -7.51
CA GLN A 520 -25.11 -30.95 -8.88
C GLN A 520 -23.89 -31.71 -9.39
N PRO A 521 -23.98 -32.35 -10.55
CA PRO A 521 -22.84 -33.06 -11.10
C PRO A 521 -21.77 -32.10 -11.65
N MET A 522 -20.52 -32.37 -11.36
CA MET A 522 -19.41 -31.67 -11.99
C MET A 522 -19.33 -32.02 -13.48
N LEU A 523 -18.80 -31.10 -14.29
CA LEU A 523 -18.60 -31.31 -15.72
C LEU A 523 -17.39 -32.21 -15.96
N ILE A 524 -17.57 -33.41 -16.54
CA ILE A 524 -16.45 -34.26 -16.98
C ILE A 524 -16.06 -33.89 -18.41
N LYS A 525 -17.03 -33.84 -19.31
CA LYS A 525 -16.85 -33.45 -20.72
C LYS A 525 -18.18 -32.92 -21.26
N ASN A 526 -18.12 -31.90 -22.10
CA ASN A 526 -19.31 -31.36 -22.74
C ASN A 526 -19.76 -32.30 -23.90
N SER A 527 -20.34 -33.43 -23.53
CA SER A 527 -20.89 -34.41 -24.47
C SER A 527 -22.22 -34.93 -23.95
N ALA A 528 -23.14 -35.28 -24.89
CA ALA A 528 -24.46 -35.79 -24.53
C ALA A 528 -24.40 -37.06 -23.65
N ALA A 529 -23.42 -37.94 -23.89
CA ALA A 529 -23.28 -39.19 -23.17
C ALA A 529 -22.76 -39.03 -21.73
N LEU A 530 -21.98 -37.98 -21.45
CA LEU A 530 -21.36 -37.76 -20.13
C LEU A 530 -22.06 -36.64 -19.34
N ARG A 531 -23.13 -36.06 -19.89
CA ARG A 531 -23.88 -34.98 -19.23
C ARG A 531 -24.58 -35.51 -17.98
N GLY A 532 -24.32 -34.88 -16.86
CA GLY A 532 -24.89 -35.25 -15.57
C GLY A 532 -24.28 -36.51 -14.91
N THR A 533 -23.22 -37.07 -15.46
CA THR A 533 -22.57 -38.29 -14.93
C THR A 533 -21.36 -38.02 -14.03
N GLY A 534 -20.96 -36.74 -13.89
CA GLY A 534 -19.83 -36.38 -13.03
C GLY A 534 -20.10 -36.58 -11.54
N PRO A 535 -19.05 -36.58 -10.72
CA PRO A 535 -19.21 -36.61 -9.27
C PRO A 535 -19.97 -35.40 -8.78
N ALA A 536 -20.63 -35.51 -7.62
CA ALA A 536 -21.40 -34.41 -7.03
C ALA A 536 -20.47 -33.24 -6.66
N LEU A 537 -20.98 -32.01 -6.79
CA LEU A 537 -20.29 -30.79 -6.39
C LEU A 537 -19.91 -30.79 -4.89
N ALA A 538 -20.75 -31.44 -4.06
CA ALA A 538 -20.55 -31.70 -2.64
C ALA A 538 -20.27 -30.44 -1.79
N ILE A 539 -20.83 -29.30 -2.19
CA ILE A 539 -20.71 -28.00 -1.51
C ILE A 539 -22.10 -27.49 -1.16
N ASN A 540 -22.26 -26.94 0.05
CA ASN A 540 -23.50 -26.29 0.46
C ASN A 540 -23.47 -24.79 0.15
N PRO A 541 -24.62 -24.19 -0.22
CA PRO A 541 -24.77 -22.75 -0.29
C PRO A 541 -24.42 -22.07 1.04
N LYS A 542 -23.82 -20.89 0.95
CA LYS A 542 -23.43 -20.09 2.11
C LYS A 542 -24.29 -18.84 2.28
N PHE A 543 -24.81 -18.31 1.19
CA PHE A 543 -25.58 -17.07 1.20
C PHE A 543 -27.02 -17.32 0.77
N ILE A 544 -27.97 -16.68 1.50
CA ILE A 544 -29.37 -16.59 1.09
C ILE A 544 -29.62 -15.17 0.59
N LEU A 545 -29.84 -15.00 -0.70
CA LEU A 545 -30.24 -13.72 -1.28
C LEU A 545 -31.75 -13.57 -1.15
N ILE A 546 -32.18 -12.44 -0.61
CA ILE A 546 -33.59 -12.18 -0.30
C ILE A 546 -33.97 -10.72 -0.54
N PRO A 547 -35.23 -10.43 -0.87
CA PRO A 547 -35.80 -9.08 -0.78
C PRO A 547 -35.90 -8.64 0.68
N ARG A 548 -36.08 -7.35 0.91
CA ARG A 548 -36.20 -6.79 2.28
C ARG A 548 -37.37 -7.41 3.07
N ALA A 549 -38.46 -7.80 2.39
CA ALA A 549 -39.64 -8.42 3.00
C ALA A 549 -39.29 -9.74 3.73
N LEU A 550 -38.44 -10.57 3.13
CA LEU A 550 -38.05 -11.87 3.72
C LEU A 550 -36.90 -11.79 4.74
N GLN A 551 -36.37 -10.60 5.04
CA GLN A 551 -35.21 -10.47 5.95
C GLN A 551 -35.48 -11.06 7.32
N LYS A 552 -36.67 -10.81 7.92
CA LYS A 552 -37.04 -11.35 9.22
C LYS A 552 -37.05 -12.88 9.19
N THR A 553 -37.71 -13.46 8.22
CA THR A 553 -37.81 -14.92 8.05
C THR A 553 -36.45 -15.58 7.87
N ALA A 554 -35.58 -14.99 7.05
CA ALA A 554 -34.22 -15.51 6.84
C ALA A 554 -33.35 -15.39 8.09
N MET A 555 -33.47 -14.30 8.87
CA MET A 555 -32.78 -14.13 10.13
C MET A 555 -33.25 -15.15 11.18
N GLU A 556 -34.55 -15.36 11.30
CA GLU A 556 -35.12 -16.41 12.18
C GLU A 556 -34.60 -17.79 11.78
N LEU A 557 -34.53 -18.08 10.48
CA LEU A 557 -34.04 -19.35 9.96
C LEU A 557 -32.54 -19.57 10.24
N CYS A 558 -31.68 -18.57 9.96
CA CYS A 558 -30.22 -18.76 9.97
C CYS A 558 -29.53 -18.34 11.27
N THR A 559 -30.14 -17.43 12.06
CA THR A 559 -29.51 -16.88 13.27
C THR A 559 -30.31 -17.15 14.54
N GLY A 560 -31.58 -17.46 14.44
CA GLY A 560 -32.43 -17.79 15.57
C GLY A 560 -31.87 -18.97 16.35
N ALA A 561 -31.82 -18.88 17.70
CA ALA A 561 -31.35 -19.96 18.54
C ALA A 561 -32.39 -21.09 18.70
N LEU A 562 -33.66 -20.72 18.72
CA LEU A 562 -34.77 -21.62 18.97
C LEU A 562 -35.81 -21.50 17.87
N VAL A 563 -36.42 -22.60 17.50
CA VAL A 563 -37.58 -22.69 16.59
C VAL A 563 -38.81 -23.08 17.38
N ARG A 564 -39.93 -22.43 17.09
CA ARG A 564 -41.24 -22.75 17.65
C ARG A 564 -42.11 -23.35 16.54
N GLU A 565 -42.47 -24.61 16.70
CA GLU A 565 -43.35 -25.30 15.76
C GLU A 565 -44.38 -26.14 16.57
N SER A 566 -45.65 -26.04 16.17
CA SER A 566 -46.75 -26.81 16.73
C SER A 566 -46.83 -26.80 18.28
N GLY A 567 -46.47 -25.68 18.93
CA GLY A 567 -46.49 -25.55 20.39
C GLY A 567 -45.22 -26.01 21.09
N TYR A 568 -44.29 -26.61 20.40
CA TYR A 568 -42.99 -27.04 20.94
C TYR A 568 -41.91 -26.03 20.62
N VAL A 569 -40.90 -25.94 21.48
CA VAL A 569 -39.70 -25.12 21.28
C VAL A 569 -38.50 -26.05 21.27
N TYR A 570 -37.71 -26.02 20.23
CA TYR A 570 -36.50 -26.82 20.09
C TYR A 570 -35.35 -26.00 19.53
N GLU A 571 -34.16 -26.52 19.64
CA GLU A 571 -32.94 -25.86 19.11
C GLU A 571 -32.97 -25.79 17.60
N ASN A 572 -32.58 -24.63 17.04
CA ASN A 572 -32.51 -24.43 15.62
C ASN A 572 -31.26 -25.09 15.01
N VAL A 573 -31.44 -26.22 14.35
CA VAL A 573 -30.37 -26.99 13.70
C VAL A 573 -29.77 -26.28 12.47
N LEU A 574 -30.48 -25.28 11.91
CA LEU A 574 -30.03 -24.48 10.77
C LEU A 574 -29.28 -23.20 11.18
N LYS A 575 -29.11 -22.99 12.49
CA LYS A 575 -28.36 -21.84 13.00
C LYS A 575 -26.94 -21.85 12.44
N GLY A 576 -26.54 -20.76 11.76
CA GLY A 576 -25.23 -20.63 11.16
C GLY A 576 -25.05 -21.37 9.82
N SER A 577 -26.11 -22.01 9.29
CA SER A 577 -26.03 -22.73 8.01
C SER A 577 -25.84 -21.80 6.81
N ALA A 578 -26.31 -20.55 6.91
CA ALA A 578 -26.15 -19.54 5.86
C ALA A 578 -26.14 -18.11 6.40
N VAL A 579 -25.72 -17.18 5.55
CA VAL A 579 -25.71 -15.74 5.80
C VAL A 579 -26.82 -15.09 4.96
N PRO A 580 -27.85 -14.48 5.60
CA PRO A 580 -28.86 -13.73 4.86
C PRO A 580 -28.30 -12.44 4.27
N VAL A 581 -28.51 -12.24 2.98
CA VAL A 581 -28.07 -11.08 2.21
C VAL A 581 -29.28 -10.42 1.58
N VAL A 582 -29.55 -9.17 1.98
CA VAL A 582 -30.69 -8.42 1.43
C VAL A 582 -30.28 -7.76 0.12
N VAL A 583 -31.06 -8.00 -0.94
CA VAL A 583 -30.88 -7.41 -2.27
C VAL A 583 -31.88 -6.27 -2.46
N PRO A 584 -31.43 -5.01 -2.45
CA PRO A 584 -32.34 -3.86 -2.52
C PRO A 584 -33.04 -3.70 -3.87
N ASP A 585 -32.48 -4.30 -4.93
CA ASP A 585 -32.98 -4.18 -6.30
C ASP A 585 -34.05 -5.23 -6.67
N TRP A 586 -34.42 -6.15 -5.77
CA TRP A 586 -35.49 -7.11 -6.01
C TRP A 586 -36.86 -6.50 -5.72
N SER A 587 -37.73 -6.54 -6.73
CA SER A 587 -39.09 -6.06 -6.64
C SER A 587 -40.09 -7.14 -6.20
N ASP A 588 -39.78 -8.41 -6.43
CA ASP A 588 -40.58 -9.53 -5.96
C ASP A 588 -40.28 -9.78 -4.47
N GLU A 589 -41.31 -9.74 -3.64
CA GLU A 589 -41.18 -9.84 -2.18
C GLU A 589 -41.08 -11.28 -1.67
N ASN A 590 -41.34 -12.26 -2.53
CA ASN A 590 -41.42 -13.68 -2.15
C ASN A 590 -40.24 -14.51 -2.64
N ASP A 591 -39.55 -14.05 -3.69
CA ASP A 591 -38.42 -14.74 -4.30
C ASP A 591 -37.21 -14.80 -3.38
N TRP A 592 -36.45 -15.90 -3.47
CA TRP A 592 -35.17 -16.03 -2.81
C TRP A 592 -34.20 -16.90 -3.60
N ALA A 593 -32.90 -16.77 -3.34
CA ALA A 593 -31.88 -17.56 -3.99
C ALA A 593 -30.82 -18.04 -2.99
N ALA A 594 -30.22 -19.19 -3.31
CA ALA A 594 -29.09 -19.75 -2.58
C ALA A 594 -27.83 -19.67 -3.44
N VAL A 595 -26.73 -19.20 -2.85
CA VAL A 595 -25.44 -19.01 -3.54
C VAL A 595 -24.34 -19.59 -2.70
N CYS A 596 -23.43 -20.35 -3.32
CA CYS A 596 -22.22 -20.84 -2.66
C CYS A 596 -21.19 -19.72 -2.42
N ASP A 597 -20.20 -19.98 -1.58
CA ASP A 597 -19.09 -19.05 -1.38
C ASP A 597 -18.28 -18.92 -2.67
N PRO A 598 -18.16 -17.73 -3.28
CA PRO A 598 -17.43 -17.52 -4.53
C PRO A 598 -15.94 -17.81 -4.39
N ARG A 599 -15.41 -17.87 -3.18
CA ARG A 599 -14.02 -18.26 -2.90
C ARG A 599 -13.78 -19.75 -3.07
N VAL A 600 -14.83 -20.57 -2.98
CA VAL A 600 -14.76 -22.02 -3.14
C VAL A 600 -15.15 -22.40 -4.57
N VAL A 601 -16.30 -21.90 -5.04
CA VAL A 601 -16.77 -22.10 -6.40
C VAL A 601 -17.28 -20.77 -6.96
N PRO A 602 -16.47 -20.10 -7.79
CA PRO A 602 -16.85 -18.83 -8.39
C PRO A 602 -17.93 -19.05 -9.46
N ALA A 603 -19.08 -18.42 -9.29
CA ALA A 603 -20.20 -18.52 -10.21
C ALA A 603 -20.46 -17.22 -10.99
N ILE A 604 -20.48 -16.11 -10.28
CA ILE A 604 -20.85 -14.79 -10.83
C ILE A 604 -19.61 -13.89 -10.81
N PHE A 605 -19.36 -13.24 -11.93
CA PHE A 605 -18.20 -12.36 -12.11
C PHE A 605 -18.62 -10.94 -12.44
N VAL A 606 -17.86 -10.00 -11.92
CA VAL A 606 -17.94 -8.58 -12.24
C VAL A 606 -16.60 -8.17 -12.84
N GLY A 607 -16.55 -7.97 -14.15
CA GLY A 607 -15.37 -7.51 -14.87
C GLY A 607 -15.34 -5.99 -14.95
N GLU A 608 -14.15 -5.41 -14.72
CA GLU A 608 -13.91 -3.99 -14.88
C GLU A 608 -12.66 -3.75 -15.75
N ARG A 609 -12.61 -2.59 -16.42
CA ARG A 609 -11.45 -2.23 -17.25
C ARG A 609 -10.63 -1.06 -16.69
N PHE A 610 -11.28 -0.07 -16.09
CA PHE A 610 -10.67 1.17 -15.61
C PHE A 610 -10.93 1.41 -14.12
N GLY A 611 -11.38 0.41 -13.40
CA GLY A 611 -11.77 0.46 -11.99
C GLY A 611 -13.25 0.27 -11.78
N LEU A 612 -13.60 -0.17 -10.58
CA LEU A 612 -15.00 -0.40 -10.17
C LEU A 612 -15.77 0.91 -9.91
N ALA A 613 -15.07 1.98 -9.56
CA ALA A 613 -15.66 3.29 -9.39
C ALA A 613 -15.77 4.02 -10.74
N PRO A 614 -16.82 4.82 -10.97
CA PRO A 614 -16.94 5.61 -12.18
C PRO A 614 -15.85 6.71 -12.22
N GLU A 615 -15.29 6.94 -13.41
CA GLU A 615 -14.27 7.97 -13.65
C GLU A 615 -14.88 9.24 -14.25
N ILE A 616 -14.38 10.40 -13.84
CA ILE A 616 -14.78 11.71 -14.37
C ILE A 616 -13.70 12.22 -15.33
N PHE A 617 -14.10 12.61 -16.51
CA PHE A 617 -13.29 13.30 -17.52
C PHE A 617 -13.84 14.68 -17.79
N VAL A 618 -12.99 15.63 -18.15
CA VAL A 618 -13.38 17.01 -18.41
C VAL A 618 -13.20 17.36 -19.88
N ALA A 619 -14.15 18.11 -20.41
CA ALA A 619 -14.00 18.91 -21.61
C ALA A 619 -14.35 20.35 -21.23
N GLY A 620 -13.40 21.29 -21.39
CA GLY A 620 -13.59 22.66 -20.89
C GLY A 620 -12.51 23.65 -21.28
N ASP A 621 -11.80 23.40 -22.41
CA ASP A 621 -10.94 24.41 -23.02
C ASP A 621 -11.78 25.43 -23.76
N GLU A 622 -11.29 26.69 -23.95
CA GLU A 622 -11.95 27.72 -24.75
C GLU A 622 -12.37 27.25 -26.16
N LEU A 623 -11.58 26.32 -26.73
CA LEU A 623 -11.83 25.72 -28.02
C LEU A 623 -12.83 24.54 -27.96
N SER A 624 -13.28 24.18 -26.77
CA SER A 624 -14.28 23.11 -26.61
C SER A 624 -15.63 23.54 -27.18
N PRO A 625 -16.28 22.73 -28.03
CA PRO A 625 -17.60 23.07 -28.59
C PRO A 625 -18.65 23.38 -27.52
N SER A 626 -18.55 22.81 -26.33
CA SER A 626 -19.49 23.06 -25.24
C SER A 626 -19.29 24.42 -24.58
N VAL A 627 -18.05 24.88 -24.45
CA VAL A 627 -17.75 26.23 -23.94
C VAL A 627 -18.19 27.26 -24.98
N PHE A 628 -17.83 27.04 -26.25
CA PHE A 628 -18.18 27.95 -27.35
C PHE A 628 -19.68 28.12 -27.59
N SER A 629 -20.47 27.04 -27.46
CA SER A 629 -21.91 27.08 -27.78
C SER A 629 -22.83 27.32 -26.59
N ASN A 630 -22.39 27.00 -25.36
CA ASN A 630 -23.28 26.92 -24.19
C ASN A 630 -22.65 27.50 -22.91
N ASP A 631 -21.45 28.06 -22.95
CA ASP A 631 -20.69 28.54 -21.79
C ASP A 631 -20.58 27.48 -20.66
N GLU A 632 -20.44 26.20 -21.06
CA GLU A 632 -20.39 25.10 -20.12
C GLU A 632 -19.12 24.24 -20.26
N HIS A 633 -18.48 23.97 -19.13
CA HIS A 633 -17.51 22.88 -19.01
C HIS A 633 -18.25 21.57 -18.76
N ARG A 634 -17.94 20.52 -19.50
CA ARG A 634 -18.60 19.21 -19.36
C ARG A 634 -17.75 18.24 -18.57
N LEU A 635 -18.31 17.74 -17.48
CA LEU A 635 -17.76 16.66 -16.68
C LEU A 635 -18.38 15.34 -17.15
N LYS A 636 -17.69 14.62 -18.03
CA LYS A 636 -18.16 13.32 -18.55
C LYS A 636 -17.85 12.22 -17.55
N VAL A 637 -18.82 11.44 -17.21
CA VAL A 637 -18.68 10.24 -16.39
C VAL A 637 -18.63 9.01 -17.29
N ARG A 638 -17.72 8.10 -17.00
CA ARG A 638 -17.50 6.88 -17.75
C ARG A 638 -17.36 5.69 -16.79
N HIS A 639 -18.06 4.60 -17.13
CA HIS A 639 -17.98 3.35 -16.40
C HIS A 639 -18.10 2.17 -17.38
N TYR A 640 -17.11 1.27 -17.41
CA TYR A 640 -17.13 0.07 -18.22
C TYR A 640 -17.25 -1.15 -17.33
N LEU A 641 -18.32 -1.90 -17.50
CA LEU A 641 -18.62 -3.08 -16.69
C LEU A 641 -19.03 -4.25 -17.57
N ALA A 642 -18.65 -5.45 -17.16
CA ALA A 642 -19.19 -6.70 -17.64
C ALA A 642 -19.65 -7.53 -16.43
N VAL A 643 -20.86 -8.08 -16.48
CA VAL A 643 -21.37 -8.97 -15.43
C VAL A 643 -21.88 -10.23 -16.11
N TRP A 644 -21.38 -11.38 -15.67
CA TRP A 644 -21.76 -12.67 -16.27
C TRP A 644 -21.75 -13.80 -15.24
N VAL A 645 -22.36 -14.91 -15.63
CA VAL A 645 -22.35 -16.15 -14.88
C VAL A 645 -21.50 -17.15 -15.63
N ASN A 646 -20.52 -17.74 -14.97
CA ASN A 646 -19.66 -18.77 -15.55
C ASN A 646 -20.10 -20.19 -15.20
N ASP A 647 -20.75 -20.36 -14.04
CA ASP A 647 -21.21 -21.66 -13.54
C ASP A 647 -22.59 -21.55 -12.89
N PHE A 648 -23.54 -22.35 -13.35
CA PHE A 648 -24.90 -22.40 -12.80
C PHE A 648 -25.01 -23.31 -11.56
N ARG A 649 -24.11 -24.26 -11.38
CA ARG A 649 -24.20 -25.32 -10.36
C ARG A 649 -24.18 -24.82 -8.92
N PRO A 650 -23.40 -23.80 -8.55
CA PRO A 650 -23.41 -23.26 -7.19
C PRO A 650 -24.55 -22.29 -6.92
N LEU A 651 -25.49 -22.17 -7.84
CA LEU A 651 -26.64 -21.26 -7.79
C LEU A 651 -27.95 -22.03 -7.76
N TYR A 652 -28.87 -21.61 -6.89
CA TYR A 652 -30.25 -22.10 -6.86
C TYR A 652 -31.19 -20.93 -6.65
N LYS A 653 -32.32 -20.92 -7.31
CA LYS A 653 -33.38 -19.91 -7.13
C LYS A 653 -34.71 -20.55 -6.84
N SER A 654 -35.49 -19.96 -5.94
CA SER A 654 -36.92 -20.21 -5.79
C SER A 654 -37.70 -19.01 -6.33
N ASN A 655 -38.45 -19.24 -7.40
CA ASN A 655 -39.33 -18.26 -8.05
C ASN A 655 -40.74 -18.53 -7.53
N VAL A 656 -41.16 -17.77 -6.53
CA VAL A 656 -42.36 -18.00 -5.73
C VAL A 656 -43.52 -17.19 -6.33
N ALA A 657 -44.60 -17.84 -6.70
CA ALA A 657 -45.77 -17.18 -7.29
C ALA A 657 -46.52 -16.28 -6.31
#